data_e20bdf3423b0b5cf7439eda235f8f08a
#
_entry.id   e20bdf3423b0b5cf7439eda235f8f08a
#
_cell.length_a   1.000
_cell.length_b   1.000
_cell.length_c   1.000
_cell.angle_alpha   90.00
_cell.angle_beta   90.00
_cell.angle_gamma   90.00
#
_symmetry.space_group_name_H-M   'P 1'
#
loop_
_entity.id
_entity.type
_entity.pdbx_description
1 polymer ?
#
loop_
_entity_poly.entity_id
_entity_poly.type
_entity_poly.pdbx_seq_one_letter_code
_entity_poly.pdbx_strand_id
1 'polypeptide(L)'
;MALVFATMLGVAVALGQEGTSLAASPARVTLPSAELDGVGGTYRRAEEPDVLVSVYREGDHLYTEGERSPRLELFPVAHDRYLSEGSREEIDFERDGNGKVNGASLKLGGSAAGFALVRASDQGKRLNHFRAYTRQDVMIPMRDGVQLHAVILRPEGSERGERLPFLIERTPYGVDGMTSESLNASKPELAASGYIFVYEDVRGRYKSGGQFVMNRPIVEHRTKQDVDETTDTRDSIDWLLTNIPNSSGKVGVLGISYPGFLAIMAGIDAHPAVKAISPQAPMTDVWMGDDFFHNGAFRETYGFDYVQQLEAQKTDGVVNSKEDQFNFFLDHVNFAGAAAAAGMSNLPTAKIFLSQPAYTKFWQDMAVEKHLTKVEVSTLEVGGWWDQEDMWGTQAEYAALEPHDAKHEVHMVLGPWNHGGWVPTTRHLGALDFGAATGEQYRKTIEAPFFEKNLKGHGGFDLKDVATFRTGVNQWERYDAWPPKTGFHTAKLYLTSEHGLGFTAPTGDYNQIAGAYVSDPANPVPYRNRPIQSTYAPGSKWRTWLVEDQRFVSGRADLANFETPVLDHDVTVTGDVMADLFAATTGTDADWVVKLIDVYPDDAPAPMAGYQLMIADEIFRGRYVKSFETPQPIKSSEVVEYKWSLHGADHTFLKGHRIMVEVQSSWFPLYDRNPQTFVPNIMTAPANAYKAQTESIYGSPKYPSHLEFSVPD
;
A
#
# COMPACT_ATOMS: atom_id res chain seq x y z
N MET A 1 -7.43 1.89 -10.05
CA MET A 1 -6.30 2.73 -9.61
C MET A 1 -6.20 4.07 -10.32
N ALA A 2 -6.48 4.24 -11.61
CA ALA A 2 -6.62 5.60 -12.17
C ALA A 2 -7.71 6.41 -11.44
N LEU A 3 -8.82 5.78 -11.06
CA LEU A 3 -9.85 6.39 -10.19
C LEU A 3 -9.36 6.50 -8.72
N VAL A 4 -8.53 5.60 -8.27
CA VAL A 4 -7.94 5.55 -6.91
C VAL A 4 -6.85 6.61 -6.74
N PHE A 5 -6.02 6.88 -7.78
CA PHE A 5 -5.09 8.01 -7.78
C PHE A 5 -5.82 9.36 -7.85
N ALA A 6 -6.94 9.45 -8.58
CA ALA A 6 -7.76 10.66 -8.62
C ALA A 6 -8.38 10.99 -7.25
N THR A 7 -8.76 10.00 -6.44
CA THR A 7 -9.25 10.22 -5.07
C THR A 7 -8.14 10.57 -4.08
N MET A 8 -6.90 10.10 -4.28
CA MET A 8 -5.76 10.55 -3.47
C MET A 8 -5.43 12.03 -3.68
N LEU A 9 -5.70 12.57 -4.87
CA LEU A 9 -5.41 13.96 -5.21
C LEU A 9 -6.61 14.90 -5.04
N GLY A 10 -7.80 14.37 -4.67
CA GLY A 10 -9.02 15.18 -4.65
C GLY A 10 -9.45 15.67 -6.05
N VAL A 11 -8.93 15.04 -7.11
CA VAL A 11 -9.33 15.33 -8.49
C VAL A 11 -10.19 14.17 -8.98
N ALA A 12 -11.49 14.23 -8.76
CA ALA A 12 -12.45 13.40 -9.48
C ALA A 12 -12.48 13.85 -10.94
N VAL A 13 -11.80 13.12 -11.81
CA VAL A 13 -12.08 13.21 -13.25
C VAL A 13 -13.43 12.54 -13.47
N ALA A 14 -14.49 13.31 -13.55
CA ALA A 14 -15.79 12.82 -14.00
C ALA A 14 -15.66 12.41 -15.46
N LEU A 15 -15.51 11.11 -15.71
CA LEU A 15 -15.74 10.53 -17.03
C LEU A 15 -17.24 10.51 -17.29
N GLY A 16 -17.63 11.07 -18.42
CA GLY A 16 -18.96 11.42 -18.83
C GLY A 16 -20.02 10.34 -18.67
N GLN A 17 -21.09 10.70 -18.02
CA GLN A 17 -22.41 10.22 -18.37
C GLN A 17 -23.13 11.34 -19.14
N GLU A 18 -23.61 11.01 -20.31
CA GLU A 18 -24.48 11.85 -21.10
C GLU A 18 -25.73 12.22 -20.31
N GLY A 19 -26.04 13.52 -20.29
CA GLY A 19 -27.40 13.98 -20.03
C GLY A 19 -27.72 14.57 -18.68
N THR A 20 -26.84 15.43 -18.10
CA THR A 20 -27.30 16.45 -17.17
C THR A 20 -27.06 17.83 -17.80
N SER A 21 -28.10 18.60 -17.90
CA SER A 21 -28.10 20.03 -18.30
C SER A 21 -26.94 20.73 -17.59
N LEU A 22 -25.98 21.24 -18.36
CA LEU A 22 -24.93 22.13 -17.86
C LEU A 22 -25.65 23.34 -17.22
N ALA A 23 -25.65 23.40 -15.89
CA ALA A 23 -26.02 24.62 -15.20
C ALA A 23 -25.11 25.74 -15.72
N ALA A 24 -25.69 26.85 -16.14
CA ALA A 24 -24.94 28.00 -16.65
C ALA A 24 -23.88 28.38 -15.59
N SER A 25 -22.62 28.53 -16.02
CA SER A 25 -21.55 29.00 -15.14
C SER A 25 -21.98 30.28 -14.46
N PRO A 26 -21.80 30.45 -13.13
CA PRO A 26 -22.19 31.65 -12.43
C PRO A 26 -21.59 32.89 -13.08
N ALA A 27 -22.34 33.96 -13.10
CA ALA A 27 -21.88 35.25 -13.69
C ALA A 27 -20.67 35.74 -12.87
N ARG A 28 -19.60 36.12 -13.57
CA ARG A 28 -18.41 36.74 -12.97
C ARG A 28 -18.77 38.13 -12.46
N VAL A 29 -18.30 38.52 -11.30
CA VAL A 29 -18.42 39.86 -10.76
C VAL A 29 -17.08 40.58 -10.85
N THR A 30 -17.09 41.90 -11.00
CA THR A 30 -15.87 42.71 -10.97
C THR A 30 -15.68 43.25 -9.56
N LEU A 31 -14.55 42.93 -8.92
CA LEU A 31 -14.18 43.41 -7.60
C LEU A 31 -13.05 44.43 -7.70
N PRO A 32 -12.95 45.41 -6.77
CA PRO A 32 -11.81 46.32 -6.68
C PRO A 32 -10.50 45.54 -6.44
N SER A 33 -9.39 46.04 -6.97
CA SER A 33 -8.06 45.42 -6.76
C SER A 33 -7.70 45.20 -5.28
N ALA A 34 -8.13 46.13 -4.41
CA ALA A 34 -7.90 46.01 -2.97
C ALA A 34 -8.61 44.79 -2.33
N GLU A 35 -9.77 44.39 -2.89
CA GLU A 35 -10.48 43.18 -2.42
C GLU A 35 -9.83 41.92 -2.93
N LEU A 36 -9.33 41.91 -4.17
CA LEU A 36 -8.54 40.81 -4.73
C LEU A 36 -7.21 40.64 -3.96
N ASP A 37 -6.56 41.75 -3.59
CA ASP A 37 -5.36 41.69 -2.74
C ASP A 37 -5.67 41.20 -1.30
N GLY A 38 -6.87 41.52 -0.80
CA GLY A 38 -7.33 41.12 0.54
C GLY A 38 -7.46 39.60 0.72
N VAL A 39 -7.77 38.86 -0.33
CA VAL A 39 -7.84 37.38 -0.30
C VAL A 39 -6.48 36.71 -0.62
N GLY A 40 -5.51 37.48 -1.14
CA GLY A 40 -4.16 36.98 -1.37
C GLY A 40 -3.50 36.52 -0.07
N GLY A 41 -2.81 35.37 -0.14
CA GLY A 41 -2.12 34.78 1.04
C GLY A 41 -1.68 33.36 0.80
N THR A 42 -0.92 32.84 1.74
CA THR A 42 -0.64 31.39 1.83
C THR A 42 -1.52 30.79 2.90
N TYR A 43 -2.17 29.71 2.58
CA TYR A 43 -3.10 28.98 3.44
C TYR A 43 -2.59 27.58 3.69
N ARG A 44 -2.94 26.99 4.83
CA ARG A 44 -2.65 25.61 5.21
C ARG A 44 -3.96 24.83 5.34
N ARG A 45 -4.00 23.59 4.93
CA ARG A 45 -5.14 22.73 5.26
C ARG A 45 -5.20 22.53 6.76
N ALA A 46 -6.38 22.67 7.37
CA ALA A 46 -6.54 22.56 8.81
C ALA A 46 -6.16 21.17 9.34
N GLU A 47 -6.53 20.12 8.61
CA GLU A 47 -6.26 18.72 8.96
C GLU A 47 -4.86 18.25 8.56
N GLU A 48 -4.23 18.91 7.57
CA GLU A 48 -2.87 18.60 7.09
C GLU A 48 -2.08 19.91 6.93
N PRO A 49 -1.53 20.46 8.02
CA PRO A 49 -0.91 21.79 8.02
C PRO A 49 0.35 21.93 7.17
N ASP A 50 0.92 20.80 6.73
CA ASP A 50 2.05 20.76 5.80
C ASP A 50 1.62 20.94 4.34
N VAL A 51 0.31 20.81 4.02
CA VAL A 51 -0.23 21.06 2.67
C VAL A 51 -0.57 22.53 2.51
N LEU A 52 0.17 23.20 1.62
CA LEU A 52 0.03 24.62 1.34
C LEU A 52 -0.84 24.87 0.09
N VAL A 53 -1.67 25.92 0.19
CA VAL A 53 -2.41 26.52 -0.93
C VAL A 53 -2.06 28.01 -0.97
N SER A 54 -1.64 28.51 -2.11
CA SER A 54 -1.33 29.92 -2.31
C SER A 54 -2.37 30.58 -3.17
N VAL A 55 -2.81 31.78 -2.77
CA VAL A 55 -3.66 32.66 -3.56
C VAL A 55 -2.90 33.97 -3.75
N TYR A 56 -2.66 34.37 -4.99
CA TYR A 56 -1.87 35.56 -5.30
C TYR A 56 -2.31 36.22 -6.60
N ARG A 57 -2.02 37.52 -6.75
CA ARG A 57 -2.34 38.31 -7.92
C ARG A 57 -1.12 38.55 -8.81
N GLU A 58 -1.29 38.37 -10.12
CA GLU A 58 -0.34 38.86 -11.13
C GLU A 58 -1.07 39.74 -12.12
N GLY A 59 -0.73 41.03 -12.16
CA GLY A 59 -1.49 42.02 -12.92
C GLY A 59 -2.92 42.16 -12.41
N ASP A 60 -3.91 42.00 -13.27
CA ASP A 60 -5.34 42.05 -12.94
C ASP A 60 -5.93 40.64 -12.70
N HIS A 61 -5.14 39.60 -12.68
CA HIS A 61 -5.56 38.22 -12.54
C HIS A 61 -5.21 37.67 -11.16
N LEU A 62 -6.14 36.96 -10.55
CA LEU A 62 -5.96 36.24 -9.30
C LEU A 62 -5.74 34.75 -9.62
N TYR A 63 -4.81 34.13 -8.94
CA TYR A 63 -4.45 32.72 -9.13
C TYR A 63 -4.48 31.95 -7.82
N THR A 64 -4.84 30.68 -7.89
CA THR A 64 -4.60 29.68 -6.84
C THR A 64 -3.63 28.64 -7.34
N GLU A 65 -2.81 28.12 -6.45
CA GLU A 65 -2.00 26.93 -6.68
C GLU A 65 -1.66 26.25 -5.34
N GLY A 66 -1.60 24.92 -5.37
CA GLY A 66 -1.03 24.12 -4.28
C GLY A 66 0.33 23.56 -4.70
N GLU A 67 1.04 22.94 -3.78
CA GLU A 67 2.33 22.30 -4.11
C GLU A 67 2.20 21.18 -5.14
N ARG A 68 1.01 20.60 -5.26
CA ARG A 68 0.70 19.47 -6.15
C ARG A 68 -0.49 19.72 -7.07
N SER A 69 -1.08 20.91 -7.03
CA SER A 69 -2.14 21.33 -7.93
C SER A 69 -1.65 22.37 -8.94
N PRO A 70 -2.17 22.34 -10.18
CA PRO A 70 -1.77 23.32 -11.19
C PRO A 70 -2.16 24.73 -10.76
N ARG A 71 -1.46 25.71 -11.31
CA ARG A 71 -1.87 27.11 -11.24
C ARG A 71 -3.19 27.28 -12.00
N LEU A 72 -4.23 27.73 -11.29
CA LEU A 72 -5.54 28.00 -11.83
C LEU A 72 -5.90 29.48 -11.64
N GLU A 73 -6.45 30.11 -12.67
CA GLU A 73 -7.00 31.46 -12.54
C GLU A 73 -8.31 31.41 -11.77
N LEU A 74 -8.46 32.31 -10.79
CA LEU A 74 -9.65 32.46 -9.96
C LEU A 74 -10.49 33.64 -10.41
N PHE A 75 -11.80 33.41 -10.55
CA PHE A 75 -12.76 34.43 -10.90
C PHE A 75 -13.74 34.64 -9.76
N PRO A 76 -13.94 35.88 -9.28
CA PRO A 76 -14.95 36.17 -8.29
C PRO A 76 -16.36 35.99 -8.87
N VAL A 77 -17.21 35.27 -8.15
CA VAL A 77 -18.63 35.11 -8.42
C VAL A 77 -19.49 35.76 -7.34
N ALA A 78 -18.89 36.08 -6.18
CA ALA A 78 -19.40 36.90 -5.11
C ALA A 78 -18.24 37.53 -4.36
N HIS A 79 -18.49 38.38 -3.35
CA HIS A 79 -17.47 39.11 -2.58
C HIS A 79 -16.37 38.22 -2.04
N ASP A 80 -16.69 37.07 -1.42
CA ASP A 80 -15.73 36.13 -0.82
C ASP A 80 -15.72 34.75 -1.49
N ARG A 81 -16.44 34.60 -2.63
CA ARG A 81 -16.57 33.33 -3.35
C ARG A 81 -15.95 33.40 -4.74
N TYR A 82 -15.05 32.49 -5.00
CA TYR A 82 -14.26 32.43 -6.23
C TYR A 82 -14.32 31.02 -6.85
N LEU A 83 -14.31 30.97 -8.18
CA LEU A 83 -14.23 29.73 -8.95
C LEU A 83 -12.98 29.73 -9.82
N SER A 84 -12.37 28.59 -9.98
CA SER A 84 -11.31 28.42 -10.96
C SER A 84 -11.87 28.19 -12.37
N GLU A 85 -11.03 28.35 -13.37
CA GLU A 85 -11.37 28.04 -14.76
C GLU A 85 -11.86 26.59 -14.90
N GLY A 86 -13.02 26.44 -15.58
CA GLY A 86 -13.69 25.13 -15.69
C GLY A 86 -14.34 24.66 -14.39
N SER A 87 -14.48 25.54 -13.37
CA SER A 87 -15.07 25.22 -12.04
C SER A 87 -14.42 24.01 -11.35
N ARG A 88 -13.12 23.83 -11.55
CA ARG A 88 -12.36 22.75 -10.93
C ARG A 88 -12.13 22.95 -9.42
N GLU A 89 -12.09 24.21 -9.00
CA GLU A 89 -11.97 24.60 -7.60
C GLU A 89 -12.98 25.70 -7.27
N GLU A 90 -13.56 25.64 -6.08
CA GLU A 90 -14.39 26.68 -5.48
C GLU A 90 -13.76 27.06 -4.15
N ILE A 91 -13.47 28.35 -3.95
CA ILE A 91 -12.88 28.88 -2.73
C ILE A 91 -13.85 29.90 -2.13
N ASP A 92 -14.32 29.60 -0.93
CA ASP A 92 -15.13 30.50 -0.10
C ASP A 92 -14.22 31.05 1.04
N PHE A 93 -13.87 32.35 0.99
CA PHE A 93 -13.02 32.96 2.01
C PHE A 93 -13.82 33.35 3.26
N GLU A 94 -13.19 33.17 4.41
CA GLU A 94 -13.73 33.49 5.73
C GLU A 94 -13.05 34.73 6.31
N ARG A 95 -13.84 35.62 6.94
CA ARG A 95 -13.31 36.84 7.57
C ARG A 95 -13.52 36.85 9.07
N ASP A 96 -12.57 37.44 9.77
CA ASP A 96 -12.68 37.72 11.19
C ASP A 96 -13.62 38.91 11.49
N GLY A 97 -13.83 39.20 12.78
CA GLY A 97 -14.69 40.29 13.23
C GLY A 97 -14.23 41.70 12.80
N ASN A 98 -13.01 41.84 12.27
CA ASN A 98 -12.45 43.08 11.74
C ASN A 98 -12.52 43.14 10.19
N GLY A 99 -13.10 42.12 9.55
CA GLY A 99 -13.21 42.03 8.11
C GLY A 99 -11.95 41.53 7.39
N LYS A 100 -10.91 41.09 8.12
CA LYS A 100 -9.70 40.50 7.54
C LYS A 100 -9.94 39.03 7.25
N VAL A 101 -9.51 38.56 6.06
CA VAL A 101 -9.55 37.12 5.73
C VAL A 101 -8.61 36.36 6.65
N ASN A 102 -9.12 35.34 7.35
CA ASN A 102 -8.38 34.49 8.28
C ASN A 102 -8.41 33.00 7.88
N GLY A 103 -9.27 32.62 6.94
CA GLY A 103 -9.41 31.26 6.46
C GLY A 103 -10.16 31.19 5.15
N ALA A 104 -10.40 29.97 4.70
CA ALA A 104 -11.23 29.67 3.54
C ALA A 104 -11.74 28.22 3.59
N SER A 105 -12.76 27.91 2.78
CA SER A 105 -13.16 26.55 2.43
C SER A 105 -12.83 26.31 0.96
N LEU A 106 -12.04 25.27 0.67
CA LEU A 106 -11.70 24.85 -0.70
C LEU A 106 -12.49 23.60 -1.06
N LYS A 107 -13.30 23.67 -2.11
CA LYS A 107 -13.98 22.51 -2.70
C LYS A 107 -13.35 22.17 -4.04
N LEU A 108 -13.13 20.90 -4.29
CA LEU A 108 -12.60 20.39 -5.55
C LEU A 108 -13.73 19.82 -6.41
N GLY A 109 -13.70 20.13 -7.69
CA GLY A 109 -14.59 19.77 -8.78
C GLY A 109 -15.77 18.86 -8.46
N GLY A 110 -16.93 19.45 -8.10
CA GLY A 110 -18.18 18.71 -7.87
C GLY A 110 -18.28 18.00 -6.51
N SER A 111 -17.28 18.12 -5.63
CA SER A 111 -17.36 17.59 -4.27
C SER A 111 -18.31 18.42 -3.41
N ALA A 112 -19.19 17.74 -2.65
CA ALA A 112 -20.02 18.39 -1.63
C ALA A 112 -19.22 18.77 -0.36
N ALA A 113 -18.10 18.09 -0.09
CA ALA A 113 -17.23 18.34 1.04
C ALA A 113 -16.07 19.27 0.64
N GLY A 114 -15.83 20.31 1.44
CA GLY A 114 -14.70 21.22 1.30
C GLY A 114 -13.62 20.93 2.34
N PHE A 115 -12.40 21.36 2.04
CA PHE A 115 -11.28 21.36 2.98
C PHE A 115 -11.21 22.72 3.67
N ALA A 116 -11.12 22.73 5.00
CA ALA A 116 -10.89 23.97 5.75
C ALA A 116 -9.43 24.42 5.56
N LEU A 117 -9.26 25.69 5.22
CA LEU A 117 -7.97 26.34 5.05
C LEU A 117 -7.80 27.41 6.12
N VAL A 118 -6.65 27.41 6.81
CA VAL A 118 -6.26 28.43 7.77
C VAL A 118 -5.21 29.32 7.14
N ARG A 119 -5.38 30.64 7.20
CA ARG A 119 -4.42 31.60 6.64
C ARG A 119 -3.10 31.55 7.44
N ALA A 120 -2.01 31.23 6.76
CA ALA A 120 -0.68 31.12 7.33
C ALA A 120 0.17 32.38 7.11
N SER A 121 -0.07 33.11 6.01
CA SER A 121 0.66 34.33 5.64
C SER A 121 -0.23 35.27 4.81
N ASP A 122 -0.01 36.57 4.96
CA ASP A 122 -0.68 37.61 4.16
C ASP A 122 -0.07 37.72 2.74
N GLN A 123 1.02 37.00 2.46
CA GLN A 123 1.68 37.00 1.15
C GLN A 123 1.47 35.65 0.47
N GLY A 124 0.68 35.66 -0.60
CA GLY A 124 0.63 34.58 -1.56
C GLY A 124 1.83 34.66 -2.50
N LYS A 125 2.34 33.49 -2.87
CA LYS A 125 3.49 33.36 -3.80
C LYS A 125 3.30 32.13 -4.67
N ARG A 126 4.05 32.06 -5.78
CA ARG A 126 4.13 30.82 -6.54
C ARG A 126 4.76 29.72 -5.66
N LEU A 127 4.07 28.60 -5.56
CA LEU A 127 4.51 27.42 -4.80
C LEU A 127 5.16 26.39 -5.72
N ASN A 128 4.76 26.37 -6.98
CA ASN A 128 5.14 25.34 -7.92
C ASN A 128 6.10 25.82 -8.99
N HIS A 129 7.04 24.95 -9.31
CA HIS A 129 7.81 24.97 -10.54
C HIS A 129 7.26 23.90 -11.50
N PHE A 130 5.98 23.99 -11.84
CA PHE A 130 5.35 23.12 -12.82
C PHE A 130 6.15 23.16 -14.13
N ARG A 131 6.65 22.00 -14.53
CA ARG A 131 7.25 21.82 -15.84
C ARG A 131 6.18 21.33 -16.78
N ALA A 132 5.99 22.04 -17.90
CA ALA A 132 5.04 21.63 -18.92
C ALA A 132 5.57 20.44 -19.72
N TYR A 133 4.68 19.53 -20.06
CA TYR A 133 4.98 18.32 -20.83
C TYR A 133 4.06 18.21 -22.04
N THR A 134 4.63 17.91 -23.18
CA THR A 134 3.89 17.49 -24.38
C THR A 134 3.55 16.01 -24.27
N ARG A 135 2.39 15.61 -24.82
CA ARG A 135 1.91 14.23 -24.83
C ARG A 135 1.98 13.64 -26.24
N GLN A 136 2.39 12.39 -26.33
CA GLN A 136 2.36 11.57 -27.53
C GLN A 136 1.81 10.18 -27.17
N ASP A 137 0.79 9.72 -27.89
CA ASP A 137 0.29 8.34 -27.82
C ASP A 137 0.94 7.50 -28.91
N VAL A 138 1.39 6.30 -28.56
CA VAL A 138 2.09 5.38 -29.48
C VAL A 138 1.64 3.94 -29.29
N MET A 139 1.83 3.12 -30.34
CA MET A 139 1.70 1.67 -30.28
C MET A 139 3.08 1.06 -30.50
N ILE A 140 3.56 0.31 -29.52
CA ILE A 140 4.90 -0.29 -29.50
C ILE A 140 4.79 -1.77 -29.90
N PRO A 141 5.43 -2.20 -31.02
CA PRO A 141 5.39 -3.59 -31.45
C PRO A 141 6.32 -4.47 -30.61
N MET A 142 5.76 -5.53 -30.04
CA MET A 142 6.50 -6.58 -29.35
C MET A 142 7.06 -7.62 -30.34
N ARG A 143 8.02 -8.42 -29.89
CA ARG A 143 8.72 -9.45 -30.69
C ARG A 143 7.79 -10.51 -31.31
N ASP A 144 6.65 -10.77 -30.70
CA ASP A 144 5.61 -11.70 -31.15
C ASP A 144 4.57 -11.06 -32.07
N GLY A 145 4.69 -9.74 -32.32
CA GLY A 145 3.81 -8.96 -33.17
C GLY A 145 2.62 -8.31 -32.44
N VAL A 146 2.45 -8.55 -31.15
CA VAL A 146 1.48 -7.83 -30.33
C VAL A 146 1.89 -6.35 -30.23
N GLN A 147 0.91 -5.44 -30.14
CA GLN A 147 1.13 -4.02 -29.99
C GLN A 147 0.72 -3.59 -28.59
N LEU A 148 1.60 -2.90 -27.86
CA LEU A 148 1.32 -2.28 -26.57
C LEU A 148 1.13 -0.77 -26.73
N HIS A 149 0.11 -0.25 -26.06
CA HIS A 149 -0.19 1.18 -26.04
C HIS A 149 0.63 1.88 -24.97
N ALA A 150 1.25 3.00 -25.33
CA ALA A 150 1.95 3.83 -24.37
C ALA A 150 1.65 5.33 -24.58
N VAL A 151 1.67 6.07 -23.47
CA VAL A 151 1.63 7.53 -23.40
C VAL A 151 3.03 8.03 -23.03
N ILE A 152 3.61 8.88 -23.88
CA ILE A 152 4.91 9.49 -23.65
C ILE A 152 4.69 10.97 -23.30
N LEU A 153 5.18 11.37 -22.13
CA LEU A 153 5.20 12.75 -21.70
C LEU A 153 6.62 13.28 -21.73
N ARG A 154 6.86 14.30 -22.53
CA ARG A 154 8.17 14.90 -22.72
C ARG A 154 8.17 16.37 -22.31
N PRO A 155 9.19 16.87 -21.56
CA PRO A 155 9.26 18.28 -21.21
C PRO A 155 9.22 19.17 -22.46
N GLU A 156 8.34 20.19 -22.47
CA GLU A 156 8.25 21.14 -23.58
C GLU A 156 9.58 21.80 -23.88
N GLY A 157 9.90 21.94 -25.17
CA GLY A 157 11.15 22.58 -25.64
C GLY A 157 12.40 21.73 -25.51
N SER A 158 12.32 20.48 -24.99
CA SER A 158 13.49 19.61 -24.84
C SER A 158 13.92 18.87 -26.11
N GLU A 159 13.16 18.99 -27.20
CA GLU A 159 13.45 18.29 -28.48
C GLU A 159 14.80 18.70 -29.12
N ARG A 160 15.28 19.90 -28.81
CA ARG A 160 16.52 20.50 -29.39
C ARG A 160 17.59 20.81 -28.36
N GLY A 161 17.38 20.43 -27.12
CA GLY A 161 18.24 20.82 -26.00
C GLY A 161 18.90 19.64 -25.30
N GLU A 162 18.64 19.53 -24.03
CA GLU A 162 19.17 18.51 -23.14
C GLU A 162 18.74 17.11 -23.56
N ARG A 163 19.65 16.14 -23.52
CA ARG A 163 19.36 14.72 -23.71
C ARG A 163 18.84 14.15 -22.39
N LEU A 164 17.57 13.77 -22.36
CA LEU A 164 16.88 13.32 -21.15
C LEU A 164 16.81 11.80 -21.07
N PRO A 165 16.94 11.20 -19.86
CA PRO A 165 16.68 9.79 -19.66
C PRO A 165 15.18 9.50 -19.68
N PHE A 166 14.83 8.24 -19.96
CA PHE A 166 13.47 7.73 -19.80
C PHE A 166 13.20 7.38 -18.35
N LEU A 167 11.96 7.55 -17.93
CA LEU A 167 11.40 7.02 -16.69
C LEU A 167 10.10 6.31 -17.04
N ILE A 168 10.08 4.98 -16.88
CA ILE A 168 9.02 4.11 -17.37
C ILE A 168 8.18 3.59 -16.20
N GLU A 169 6.85 3.60 -16.38
CA GLU A 169 5.89 2.92 -15.53
C GLU A 169 4.96 2.08 -16.41
N ARG A 170 4.95 0.78 -16.20
CA ARG A 170 4.02 -0.15 -16.88
C ARG A 170 2.88 -0.48 -15.92
N THR A 171 1.64 -0.64 -16.43
CA THR A 171 0.47 -0.76 -15.54
C THR A 171 -0.68 -1.53 -16.19
N PRO A 172 -1.44 -2.34 -15.41
CA PRO A 172 -2.69 -2.92 -15.88
C PRO A 172 -3.89 -1.98 -15.72
N TYR A 173 -3.72 -0.76 -15.17
CA TYR A 173 -4.80 0.13 -14.71
C TYR A 173 -5.20 1.23 -15.69
N GLY A 174 -4.56 1.29 -16.87
CA GLY A 174 -4.84 2.25 -17.92
C GLY A 174 -4.02 3.54 -17.84
N VAL A 175 -3.55 3.99 -19.02
CA VAL A 175 -2.65 5.15 -19.14
C VAL A 175 -3.27 6.34 -19.86
N ASP A 176 -4.50 6.26 -20.35
CA ASP A 176 -5.17 7.33 -21.09
C ASP A 176 -5.30 8.64 -20.30
N GLY A 177 -5.42 8.55 -18.97
CA GLY A 177 -5.51 9.70 -18.07
C GLY A 177 -4.20 10.44 -17.81
N MET A 178 -3.05 9.96 -18.34
CA MET A 178 -1.76 10.58 -18.10
C MET A 178 -1.60 11.86 -18.89
N THR A 179 -1.43 12.98 -18.18
CA THR A 179 -1.27 14.34 -18.70
C THR A 179 -0.11 15.03 -18.00
N SER A 180 0.29 16.20 -18.50
CA SER A 180 1.25 17.08 -17.82
C SER A 180 0.79 17.40 -16.38
N GLU A 181 -0.50 17.64 -16.19
CA GLU A 181 -1.08 17.98 -14.88
C GLU A 181 -1.06 16.77 -13.93
N SER A 182 -1.51 15.60 -14.39
CA SER A 182 -1.52 14.38 -13.55
C SER A 182 -0.10 13.94 -13.17
N LEU A 183 0.88 14.10 -14.07
CA LEU A 183 2.30 13.84 -13.79
C LEU A 183 2.83 14.77 -12.68
N ASN A 184 2.65 16.08 -12.84
CA ASN A 184 3.13 17.04 -11.83
C ASN A 184 2.40 16.86 -10.48
N ALA A 185 1.16 16.42 -10.49
CA ALA A 185 0.41 16.14 -9.26
C ALA A 185 0.86 14.83 -8.56
N SER A 186 1.20 13.79 -9.31
CA SER A 186 1.59 12.48 -8.74
C SER A 186 3.08 12.37 -8.42
N LYS A 187 3.96 13.00 -9.24
CA LYS A 187 5.42 12.89 -9.15
C LYS A 187 6.09 14.28 -9.30
N PRO A 188 5.76 15.27 -8.41
CA PRO A 188 6.19 16.66 -8.60
C PRO A 188 7.72 16.83 -8.64
N GLU A 189 8.46 16.12 -7.80
CA GLU A 189 9.90 16.22 -7.71
C GLU A 189 10.57 15.65 -8.97
N LEU A 190 10.12 14.50 -9.45
CA LEU A 190 10.61 13.87 -10.68
C LEU A 190 10.20 14.68 -11.91
N ALA A 191 8.99 15.23 -11.94
CA ALA A 191 8.55 16.12 -13.03
C ALA A 191 9.40 17.39 -13.10
N ALA A 192 9.69 18.01 -11.95
CA ALA A 192 10.56 19.19 -11.88
C ALA A 192 11.98 18.88 -12.38
N SER A 193 12.52 17.73 -12.01
CA SER A 193 13.84 17.25 -12.48
C SER A 193 13.89 17.05 -13.99
N GLY A 194 12.79 16.62 -14.62
CA GLY A 194 12.65 16.48 -16.07
C GLY A 194 13.23 15.17 -16.62
N TYR A 195 12.31 14.27 -16.97
CA TYR A 195 12.55 12.99 -17.65
C TYR A 195 11.60 12.88 -18.85
N ILE A 196 11.86 11.94 -19.75
CA ILE A 196 10.87 11.49 -20.72
C ILE A 196 10.08 10.39 -20.02
N PHE A 197 8.88 10.71 -19.51
CA PHE A 197 8.03 9.72 -18.85
C PHE A 197 7.31 8.86 -19.89
N VAL A 198 7.26 7.57 -19.64
CA VAL A 198 6.57 6.59 -20.47
C VAL A 198 5.63 5.79 -19.59
N TYR A 199 4.34 5.86 -19.89
CA TYR A 199 3.30 5.07 -19.24
C TYR A 199 2.76 4.05 -20.22
N GLU A 200 2.85 2.76 -19.91
CA GLU A 200 2.49 1.69 -20.84
C GLU A 200 1.38 0.81 -20.27
N ASP A 201 0.29 0.63 -21.04
CA ASP A 201 -0.73 -0.40 -20.78
C ASP A 201 -0.11 -1.77 -20.99
N VAL A 202 -0.11 -2.66 -19.97
CA VAL A 202 0.40 -4.03 -20.12
C VAL A 202 -0.42 -4.84 -21.11
N ARG A 203 0.16 -5.89 -21.59
CA ARG A 203 -0.44 -6.86 -22.55
C ARG A 203 -1.85 -7.28 -22.11
N GLY A 204 -2.82 -7.12 -23.04
CA GLY A 204 -4.21 -7.51 -22.84
C GLY A 204 -5.08 -6.55 -22.04
N ARG A 205 -4.51 -5.42 -21.58
CA ARG A 205 -5.28 -4.41 -20.86
C ARG A 205 -5.49 -3.15 -21.72
N TYR A 206 -6.61 -2.46 -21.47
CA TYR A 206 -6.99 -1.21 -22.12
C TYR A 206 -6.78 -1.20 -23.64
N LYS A 207 -5.86 -0.38 -24.16
CA LYS A 207 -5.61 -0.27 -25.60
C LYS A 207 -4.54 -1.24 -26.10
N SER A 208 -3.82 -1.91 -25.21
CA SER A 208 -2.81 -2.91 -25.58
C SER A 208 -3.44 -4.18 -26.12
N GLY A 209 -2.78 -4.78 -27.09
CA GLY A 209 -3.13 -6.07 -27.68
C GLY A 209 -2.72 -7.26 -26.80
N GLY A 210 -2.99 -8.47 -27.28
CA GLY A 210 -2.64 -9.71 -26.60
C GLY A 210 -3.63 -10.11 -25.51
N GLN A 211 -3.20 -11.01 -24.61
CA GLN A 211 -4.01 -11.53 -23.52
C GLN A 211 -3.38 -11.16 -22.16
N PHE A 212 -4.18 -10.64 -21.26
CA PHE A 212 -3.77 -10.40 -19.88
C PHE A 212 -3.62 -11.72 -19.12
N VAL A 213 -2.55 -11.83 -18.36
CA VAL A 213 -2.31 -12.91 -17.41
C VAL A 213 -1.85 -12.26 -16.12
N MET A 214 -2.58 -12.50 -15.04
CA MET A 214 -2.27 -11.97 -13.71
C MET A 214 -0.88 -12.44 -13.27
N ASN A 215 -0.02 -11.50 -12.86
CA ASN A 215 1.37 -11.78 -12.41
C ASN A 215 2.07 -12.83 -13.32
N ARG A 216 2.09 -12.56 -14.63
CA ARG A 216 2.64 -13.49 -15.61
C ARG A 216 4.01 -14.03 -15.18
N PRO A 217 4.18 -15.35 -15.05
CA PRO A 217 5.44 -15.94 -14.61
C PRO A 217 6.55 -15.72 -15.64
N ILE A 218 7.79 -15.71 -15.17
CA ILE A 218 8.98 -15.71 -16.02
C ILE A 218 9.06 -17.04 -16.78
N VAL A 219 9.34 -16.99 -18.07
CA VAL A 219 9.47 -18.15 -18.93
C VAL A 219 10.87 -18.28 -19.55
N GLU A 220 11.25 -19.48 -19.98
CA GLU A 220 12.47 -19.65 -20.76
C GLU A 220 12.27 -19.08 -22.17
N HIS A 221 13.07 -18.08 -22.56
CA HIS A 221 12.95 -17.36 -23.82
C HIS A 221 13.60 -18.15 -24.99
N ARG A 222 13.01 -19.28 -25.36
CA ARG A 222 13.50 -20.14 -26.46
C ARG A 222 13.06 -19.67 -27.83
N THR A 223 11.91 -19.04 -27.92
CA THR A 223 11.30 -18.53 -29.15
C THR A 223 10.76 -17.12 -28.97
N LYS A 224 10.38 -16.46 -30.07
CA LYS A 224 9.74 -15.14 -30.02
C LYS A 224 8.34 -15.16 -29.41
N GLN A 225 7.71 -16.32 -29.26
CA GLN A 225 6.41 -16.50 -28.65
C GLN A 225 6.51 -16.72 -27.13
N ASP A 226 7.70 -17.01 -26.63
CA ASP A 226 7.93 -17.11 -25.18
C ASP A 226 8.07 -15.70 -24.60
N VAL A 227 6.94 -15.12 -24.18
CA VAL A 227 6.84 -13.74 -23.72
C VAL A 227 6.42 -13.66 -22.28
N ASP A 228 7.02 -12.74 -21.56
CA ASP A 228 6.71 -12.35 -20.18
C ASP A 228 6.93 -10.83 -19.99
N GLU A 229 6.82 -10.35 -18.77
CA GLU A 229 6.96 -8.93 -18.48
C GLU A 229 8.40 -8.41 -18.70
N THR A 230 9.41 -9.29 -18.58
CA THR A 230 10.81 -8.93 -18.84
C THR A 230 11.03 -8.67 -20.32
N THR A 231 10.49 -9.54 -21.18
CA THR A 231 10.61 -9.42 -22.64
C THR A 231 9.84 -8.24 -23.19
N ASP A 232 8.60 -7.99 -22.70
CA ASP A 232 7.82 -6.84 -23.13
C ASP A 232 8.52 -5.52 -22.73
N THR A 233 9.10 -5.45 -21.52
CA THR A 233 9.90 -4.29 -21.10
C THR A 233 11.11 -4.04 -21.99
N ARG A 234 11.84 -5.11 -22.36
CA ARG A 234 13.00 -5.00 -23.26
C ARG A 234 12.62 -4.50 -24.65
N ASP A 235 11.54 -5.05 -25.23
CA ASP A 235 11.05 -4.65 -26.55
C ASP A 235 10.59 -3.17 -26.56
N SER A 236 9.91 -2.74 -25.49
CA SER A 236 9.52 -1.34 -25.34
C SER A 236 10.74 -0.41 -25.23
N ILE A 237 11.77 -0.79 -24.48
CA ILE A 237 13.01 0.00 -24.36
C ILE A 237 13.73 0.10 -25.71
N ASP A 238 13.90 -1.01 -26.44
CA ASP A 238 14.52 -1.01 -27.76
C ASP A 238 13.80 -0.08 -28.72
N TRP A 239 12.45 -0.13 -28.72
CA TRP A 239 11.64 0.75 -29.55
C TRP A 239 11.79 2.23 -29.16
N LEU A 240 11.75 2.55 -27.87
CA LEU A 240 11.91 3.92 -27.34
C LEU A 240 13.27 4.52 -27.73
N LEU A 241 14.35 3.76 -27.55
CA LEU A 241 15.71 4.20 -27.89
C LEU A 241 15.85 4.48 -29.38
N THR A 242 15.13 3.77 -30.22
CA THR A 242 15.18 3.91 -31.67
C THR A 242 14.30 5.04 -32.20
N ASN A 243 13.10 5.21 -31.62
CA ASN A 243 12.04 6.05 -32.19
C ASN A 243 11.88 7.39 -31.49
N ILE A 244 12.35 7.55 -30.25
CA ILE A 244 12.24 8.80 -29.51
C ILE A 244 13.56 9.55 -29.56
N PRO A 245 13.68 10.61 -30.38
CA PRO A 245 14.94 11.31 -30.60
C PRO A 245 15.38 12.08 -29.35
N ASN A 246 16.66 12.36 -29.27
CA ASN A 246 17.30 13.17 -28.24
C ASN A 246 17.11 12.63 -26.81
N SER A 247 17.03 11.30 -26.64
CA SER A 247 17.17 10.66 -25.36
C SER A 247 18.64 10.52 -24.93
N SER A 248 18.90 10.42 -23.62
CA SER A 248 20.27 10.14 -23.12
C SER A 248 20.68 8.67 -23.32
N GLY A 249 19.74 7.79 -23.68
CA GLY A 249 19.96 6.35 -23.76
C GLY A 249 19.93 5.62 -22.43
N LYS A 250 19.61 6.30 -21.32
CA LYS A 250 19.45 5.71 -20.01
C LYS A 250 17.96 5.58 -19.64
N VAL A 251 17.62 4.55 -18.92
CA VAL A 251 16.26 4.20 -18.51
C VAL A 251 16.21 3.95 -17.01
N GLY A 252 15.21 4.53 -16.36
CA GLY A 252 14.73 4.14 -15.04
C GLY A 252 13.36 3.49 -15.16
N VAL A 253 13.02 2.58 -14.24
CA VAL A 253 11.70 1.97 -14.17
C VAL A 253 11.21 2.09 -12.72
N LEU A 254 9.95 2.49 -12.52
CA LEU A 254 9.35 2.56 -11.20
C LEU A 254 7.87 2.19 -11.27
N GLY A 255 7.31 1.85 -10.14
CA GLY A 255 5.87 1.63 -10.01
C GLY A 255 5.48 1.14 -8.63
N ILE A 256 4.21 1.27 -8.31
CA ILE A 256 3.62 0.89 -7.02
C ILE A 256 2.67 -0.28 -7.24
N SER A 257 2.70 -1.32 -6.37
CA SER A 257 1.77 -2.44 -6.46
C SER A 257 2.07 -3.32 -7.69
N TYR A 258 1.11 -3.66 -8.53
CA TYR A 258 1.35 -4.34 -9.80
C TYR A 258 2.43 -3.64 -10.66
N PRO A 259 2.43 -2.31 -10.84
CA PRO A 259 3.58 -1.60 -11.43
C PRO A 259 4.90 -1.76 -10.65
N GLY A 260 4.87 -2.03 -9.35
CA GLY A 260 6.05 -2.39 -8.55
C GLY A 260 6.60 -3.76 -8.96
N PHE A 261 5.73 -4.78 -9.08
CA PHE A 261 6.06 -6.06 -9.69
C PHE A 261 6.67 -5.89 -11.09
N LEU A 262 6.11 -5.01 -11.93
CA LEU A 262 6.66 -4.77 -13.26
C LEU A 262 8.01 -4.03 -13.22
N ALA A 263 8.27 -3.25 -12.17
CA ALA A 263 9.55 -2.58 -11.99
C ALA A 263 10.67 -3.55 -11.58
N ILE A 264 10.41 -4.49 -10.67
CA ILE A 264 11.41 -5.52 -10.33
C ILE A 264 11.65 -6.48 -11.51
N MET A 265 10.61 -6.84 -12.27
CA MET A 265 10.74 -7.64 -13.50
C MET A 265 11.66 -6.97 -14.54
N ALA A 266 11.72 -5.63 -14.59
CA ALA A 266 12.64 -4.89 -15.45
C ALA A 266 14.12 -5.02 -15.00
N GLY A 267 14.36 -5.40 -13.75
CA GLY A 267 15.67 -5.66 -13.16
C GLY A 267 16.20 -7.07 -13.42
N ILE A 268 15.35 -8.01 -13.85
CA ILE A 268 15.74 -9.39 -14.15
C ILE A 268 16.19 -9.48 -15.62
N ASP A 269 17.40 -9.97 -15.86
CA ASP A 269 18.04 -9.94 -17.19
C ASP A 269 17.89 -8.56 -17.83
N ALA A 270 18.23 -7.53 -17.06
CA ALA A 270 17.93 -6.14 -17.34
C ALA A 270 18.47 -5.69 -18.72
N HIS A 271 17.67 -4.89 -19.43
CA HIS A 271 18.16 -4.25 -20.66
C HIS A 271 19.37 -3.34 -20.34
N PRO A 272 20.45 -3.32 -21.15
CA PRO A 272 21.66 -2.54 -20.84
C PRO A 272 21.44 -1.04 -20.60
N ALA A 273 20.35 -0.47 -21.12
CA ALA A 273 19.97 0.91 -20.89
C ALA A 273 19.37 1.15 -19.50
N VAL A 274 18.82 0.14 -18.83
CA VAL A 274 18.28 0.27 -17.47
C VAL A 274 19.42 0.53 -16.49
N LYS A 275 19.31 1.58 -15.69
CA LYS A 275 20.30 2.00 -14.71
C LYS A 275 19.79 2.10 -13.29
N ALA A 276 18.47 2.21 -13.14
CA ALA A 276 17.80 2.29 -11.86
C ALA A 276 16.40 1.70 -11.95
N ILE A 277 15.99 0.99 -10.91
CA ILE A 277 14.60 0.57 -10.72
C ILE A 277 14.13 0.96 -9.33
N SER A 278 12.83 1.20 -9.18
CA SER A 278 12.22 1.39 -7.88
C SER A 278 10.91 0.59 -7.80
N PRO A 279 10.99 -0.69 -7.41
CA PRO A 279 9.83 -1.46 -7.01
C PRO A 279 9.27 -0.86 -5.71
N GLN A 280 7.99 -0.53 -5.71
CA GLN A 280 7.34 0.11 -4.57
C GLN A 280 6.11 -0.72 -4.21
N ALA A 281 6.07 -1.29 -3.01
CA ALA A 281 5.07 -2.26 -2.59
C ALA A 281 4.78 -3.28 -3.71
N PRO A 282 5.79 -4.06 -4.14
CA PRO A 282 5.63 -4.99 -5.25
C PRO A 282 4.86 -6.24 -4.85
N MET A 283 4.03 -6.78 -5.78
CA MET A 283 3.41 -8.10 -5.68
C MET A 283 4.45 -9.19 -5.97
N THR A 284 5.18 -9.66 -4.98
CA THR A 284 6.37 -10.51 -5.16
C THR A 284 6.06 -11.99 -5.10
N ASP A 285 5.42 -12.48 -4.04
CA ASP A 285 4.86 -13.83 -3.93
C ASP A 285 3.41 -13.75 -3.47
N VAL A 286 2.51 -13.79 -4.45
CA VAL A 286 1.06 -13.61 -4.26
C VAL A 286 0.39 -14.75 -3.48
N TRP A 287 1.14 -15.82 -3.13
CA TRP A 287 0.65 -16.90 -2.28
C TRP A 287 1.25 -16.88 -0.87
N MET A 288 2.48 -16.41 -0.70
CA MET A 288 3.17 -16.50 0.59
C MET A 288 2.82 -15.36 1.54
N GLY A 289 2.72 -14.14 1.04
CA GLY A 289 2.56 -12.98 1.91
C GLY A 289 2.09 -11.68 1.25
N ASP A 290 1.76 -11.72 -0.06
CA ASP A 290 1.19 -10.58 -0.77
C ASP A 290 -0.29 -10.83 -1.12
N ASP A 291 -0.78 -10.38 -2.24
CA ASP A 291 -2.17 -10.14 -2.61
C ASP A 291 -3.19 -11.24 -2.31
N PHE A 292 -2.89 -12.53 -2.56
CA PHE A 292 -3.95 -13.54 -2.62
C PHE A 292 -3.96 -14.51 -1.45
N PHE A 293 -2.80 -14.86 -0.93
CA PHE A 293 -2.70 -15.74 0.23
C PHE A 293 -1.60 -15.27 1.17
N HIS A 294 -1.79 -15.47 2.47
CA HIS A 294 -0.78 -15.32 3.49
C HIS A 294 -0.64 -16.62 4.27
N ASN A 295 0.54 -17.24 4.22
CA ASN A 295 0.83 -18.50 4.90
C ASN A 295 -0.29 -19.55 4.72
N GLY A 296 -0.89 -19.59 3.52
CA GLY A 296 -1.95 -20.53 3.15
C GLY A 296 -3.38 -20.10 3.42
N ALA A 297 -3.61 -18.98 4.07
CA ALA A 297 -4.93 -18.38 4.24
C ALA A 297 -5.27 -17.47 3.05
N PHE A 298 -6.42 -17.67 2.43
CA PHE A 298 -6.85 -16.90 1.26
C PHE A 298 -7.38 -15.52 1.67
N ARG A 299 -6.87 -14.45 1.06
CA ARG A 299 -7.35 -13.06 1.25
C ARG A 299 -8.66 -12.84 0.49
N GLU A 300 -9.76 -13.20 1.14
CA GLU A 300 -11.05 -13.37 0.49
C GLU A 300 -11.61 -12.06 -0.09
N THR A 301 -11.71 -11.00 0.71
CA THR A 301 -12.27 -9.73 0.23
C THR A 301 -11.40 -9.08 -0.85
N TYR A 302 -10.08 -9.08 -0.65
CA TYR A 302 -9.15 -8.45 -1.57
C TYR A 302 -9.01 -9.24 -2.88
N GLY A 303 -8.70 -10.53 -2.82
CA GLY A 303 -8.56 -11.38 -4.01
C GLY A 303 -9.82 -11.44 -4.83
N PHE A 304 -11.01 -11.42 -4.17
CA PHE A 304 -12.30 -11.35 -4.83
C PHE A 304 -12.49 -10.04 -5.62
N ASP A 305 -12.35 -8.90 -4.94
CA ASP A 305 -12.56 -7.59 -5.56
C ASP A 305 -11.53 -7.30 -6.66
N TYR A 306 -10.26 -7.66 -6.43
CA TYR A 306 -9.16 -7.38 -7.35
C TYR A 306 -9.23 -8.20 -8.64
N VAL A 307 -9.54 -9.50 -8.54
CA VAL A 307 -9.74 -10.36 -9.72
C VAL A 307 -10.94 -9.89 -10.54
N GLN A 308 -12.03 -9.49 -9.89
CA GLN A 308 -13.17 -8.92 -10.59
C GLN A 308 -12.80 -7.64 -11.32
N GLN A 309 -12.04 -6.76 -10.67
CA GLN A 309 -11.59 -5.50 -11.27
C GLN A 309 -10.73 -5.73 -12.52
N LEU A 310 -9.78 -6.65 -12.47
CA LEU A 310 -8.79 -6.80 -13.54
C LEU A 310 -9.21 -7.77 -14.65
N GLU A 311 -10.04 -8.78 -14.36
CA GLU A 311 -10.33 -9.85 -15.32
C GLU A 311 -11.76 -9.85 -15.86
N ALA A 312 -12.72 -9.16 -15.21
CA ALA A 312 -14.10 -9.16 -15.67
C ALA A 312 -14.25 -8.52 -17.06
N GLN A 313 -13.37 -7.59 -17.40
CA GLN A 313 -13.33 -6.94 -18.72
C GLN A 313 -11.91 -6.39 -19.01
N LYS A 314 -11.69 -5.93 -20.26
CA LYS A 314 -10.38 -5.43 -20.69
C LYS A 314 -9.95 -4.13 -20.00
N THR A 315 -10.90 -3.34 -19.53
CA THR A 315 -10.72 -2.17 -18.66
C THR A 315 -11.08 -2.54 -17.22
N ASP A 316 -10.88 -1.62 -16.26
CA ASP A 316 -11.26 -1.94 -14.89
C ASP A 316 -12.76 -2.24 -14.77
N GLY A 317 -13.05 -3.39 -14.16
CA GLY A 317 -14.39 -3.81 -13.80
C GLY A 317 -14.94 -2.97 -12.65
N VAL A 318 -16.26 -2.82 -12.61
CA VAL A 318 -16.94 -2.16 -11.50
C VAL A 318 -17.17 -3.20 -10.39
N VAL A 319 -16.47 -3.06 -9.29
CA VAL A 319 -16.78 -3.81 -8.08
C VAL A 319 -18.02 -3.15 -7.44
N ASN A 320 -19.15 -3.80 -7.54
CA ASN A 320 -20.42 -3.26 -7.03
C ASN A 320 -20.73 -3.86 -5.66
N SER A 321 -20.42 -3.11 -4.60
CA SER A 321 -20.78 -3.52 -3.25
C SER A 321 -21.61 -2.44 -2.59
N LYS A 322 -22.90 -2.67 -2.53
CA LYS A 322 -23.84 -1.97 -1.64
C LYS A 322 -24.07 -2.74 -0.33
N GLU A 323 -23.54 -3.95 -0.23
CA GLU A 323 -23.76 -4.89 0.87
C GLU A 323 -22.58 -4.89 1.84
N ASP A 324 -22.83 -5.29 3.09
CA ASP A 324 -21.78 -5.61 4.03
C ASP A 324 -21.08 -6.89 3.57
N GLN A 325 -19.83 -6.83 3.13
CA GLN A 325 -19.07 -7.99 2.65
C GLN A 325 -18.97 -9.11 3.71
N PHE A 326 -19.00 -8.77 5.00
CA PHE A 326 -19.07 -9.78 6.05
C PHE A 326 -20.29 -10.70 5.88
N ASN A 327 -21.48 -10.15 5.68
CA ASN A 327 -22.68 -10.94 5.44
C ASN A 327 -22.61 -11.67 4.10
N PHE A 328 -22.16 -10.98 3.05
CA PHE A 328 -22.06 -11.58 1.71
C PHE A 328 -21.23 -12.88 1.73
N PHE A 329 -20.01 -12.84 2.26
CA PHE A 329 -19.15 -14.02 2.29
C PHE A 329 -19.65 -15.08 3.31
N LEU A 330 -20.25 -14.65 4.42
CA LEU A 330 -20.82 -15.57 5.40
C LEU A 330 -21.98 -16.40 4.79
N ASP A 331 -22.88 -15.76 4.05
CA ASP A 331 -24.06 -16.36 3.45
C ASP A 331 -23.71 -17.30 2.30
N HIS A 332 -22.60 -17.06 1.58
CA HIS A 332 -22.17 -17.90 0.45
C HIS A 332 -21.21 -19.04 0.84
N VAL A 333 -20.98 -19.21 2.16
CA VAL A 333 -20.28 -20.34 2.78
C VAL A 333 -18.77 -20.39 2.50
N ASN A 334 -18.34 -20.33 1.23
CA ASN A 334 -16.96 -20.48 0.78
C ASN A 334 -16.70 -19.66 -0.51
N PHE A 335 -15.45 -19.56 -0.92
CA PHE A 335 -15.09 -18.81 -2.13
C PHE A 335 -15.85 -19.29 -3.39
N ALA A 336 -16.04 -20.60 -3.60
CA ALA A 336 -16.77 -21.09 -4.76
C ALA A 336 -18.22 -20.58 -4.81
N GLY A 337 -18.90 -20.53 -3.66
CA GLY A 337 -20.26 -19.99 -3.53
C GLY A 337 -20.30 -18.49 -3.81
N ALA A 338 -19.39 -17.73 -3.23
CA ALA A 338 -19.28 -16.28 -3.45
C ALA A 338 -18.95 -15.96 -4.94
N ALA A 339 -17.98 -16.65 -5.53
CA ALA A 339 -17.60 -16.48 -6.93
C ALA A 339 -18.75 -16.82 -7.88
N ALA A 340 -19.55 -17.87 -7.59
CA ALA A 340 -20.73 -18.21 -8.36
C ALA A 340 -21.81 -17.14 -8.28
N ALA A 341 -22.08 -16.62 -7.09
CA ALA A 341 -23.06 -15.56 -6.86
C ALA A 341 -22.71 -14.26 -7.61
N ALA A 342 -21.41 -13.94 -7.69
CA ALA A 342 -20.89 -12.76 -8.39
C ALA A 342 -20.60 -12.97 -9.87
N GLY A 343 -20.86 -14.18 -10.44
CA GLY A 343 -20.57 -14.49 -11.84
C GLY A 343 -19.08 -14.60 -12.18
N MET A 344 -18.20 -14.79 -11.19
CA MET A 344 -16.75 -14.83 -11.33
C MET A 344 -16.18 -16.22 -11.62
N SER A 345 -16.96 -17.29 -11.51
CA SER A 345 -16.47 -18.69 -11.62
C SER A 345 -15.71 -19.00 -12.92
N ASN A 346 -15.86 -18.16 -13.95
CA ASN A 346 -15.19 -18.34 -15.24
C ASN A 346 -13.94 -17.47 -15.41
N LEU A 347 -13.65 -16.55 -14.48
CA LEU A 347 -12.47 -15.73 -14.55
C LEU A 347 -11.21 -16.60 -14.38
N PRO A 348 -10.12 -16.32 -15.12
CA PRO A 348 -8.90 -17.13 -15.07
C PRO A 348 -8.35 -17.34 -13.66
N THR A 349 -8.11 -16.26 -12.93
CA THR A 349 -7.52 -16.32 -11.58
C THR A 349 -8.49 -16.93 -10.55
N ALA A 350 -9.81 -16.70 -10.66
CA ALA A 350 -10.79 -17.39 -9.82
C ALA A 350 -10.74 -18.92 -9.98
N LYS A 351 -10.55 -19.41 -11.21
CA LYS A 351 -10.34 -20.86 -11.46
C LYS A 351 -9.04 -21.38 -10.84
N ILE A 352 -8.00 -20.55 -10.83
CA ILE A 352 -6.74 -20.90 -10.19
C ILE A 352 -6.94 -21.02 -8.68
N PHE A 353 -7.58 -20.08 -8.02
CA PHE A 353 -7.90 -20.16 -6.59
C PHE A 353 -8.66 -21.45 -6.25
N LEU A 354 -9.66 -21.80 -7.06
CA LEU A 354 -10.44 -23.02 -6.85
C LEU A 354 -9.63 -24.31 -7.05
N SER A 355 -8.67 -24.32 -7.96
CA SER A 355 -7.91 -25.53 -8.33
C SER A 355 -6.54 -25.65 -7.65
N GLN A 356 -5.96 -24.54 -7.18
CA GLN A 356 -4.59 -24.46 -6.67
C GLN A 356 -4.55 -23.76 -5.28
N PRO A 357 -5.29 -24.26 -4.26
CA PRO A 357 -5.30 -23.58 -2.94
C PRO A 357 -4.01 -23.77 -2.14
N ALA A 358 -3.13 -24.71 -2.52
CA ALA A 358 -1.83 -24.96 -1.90
C ALA A 358 -0.70 -24.33 -2.72
N TYR A 359 0.48 -24.16 -2.11
CA TYR A 359 1.67 -23.57 -2.73
C TYR A 359 2.30 -24.51 -3.76
N THR A 360 1.56 -24.78 -4.83
CA THR A 360 2.02 -25.68 -5.90
C THR A 360 3.10 -25.02 -6.76
N LYS A 361 3.70 -25.79 -7.63
CA LYS A 361 4.68 -25.28 -8.60
C LYS A 361 4.15 -24.08 -9.41
N PHE A 362 2.84 -24.00 -9.63
CA PHE A 362 2.22 -22.87 -10.32
C PHE A 362 2.54 -21.54 -9.58
N TRP A 363 2.31 -21.47 -8.27
CA TRP A 363 2.60 -20.27 -7.45
C TRP A 363 4.09 -20.03 -7.31
N GLN A 364 4.87 -21.11 -7.14
CA GLN A 364 6.33 -21.02 -7.02
C GLN A 364 6.99 -20.45 -8.28
N ASP A 365 6.43 -20.73 -9.47
CA ASP A 365 6.92 -20.18 -10.73
C ASP A 365 6.56 -18.69 -10.91
N MET A 366 5.59 -18.18 -10.13
CA MET A 366 5.20 -16.77 -10.10
C MET A 366 5.99 -15.96 -9.07
N ALA A 367 6.61 -16.62 -8.10
CA ALA A 367 7.33 -15.98 -6.99
C ALA A 367 8.61 -15.30 -7.49
N VAL A 368 8.59 -13.97 -7.53
CA VAL A 368 9.65 -13.15 -8.16
C VAL A 368 10.97 -13.25 -7.41
N GLU A 369 10.94 -13.28 -6.07
CA GLU A 369 12.14 -13.33 -5.23
C GLU A 369 13.04 -14.52 -5.55
N LYS A 370 12.51 -15.62 -6.08
CA LYS A 370 13.28 -16.80 -6.51
C LYS A 370 14.15 -16.57 -7.74
N HIS A 371 13.86 -15.50 -8.48
CA HIS A 371 14.64 -15.11 -9.66
C HIS A 371 15.65 -14.00 -9.37
N LEU A 372 15.65 -13.43 -8.15
CA LEU A 372 16.53 -12.34 -7.72
C LEU A 372 17.88 -12.91 -7.22
N THR A 373 18.66 -13.48 -8.11
CA THR A 373 19.92 -14.17 -7.78
C THR A 373 21.17 -13.32 -8.02
N LYS A 374 21.01 -12.08 -8.49
CA LYS A 374 22.09 -11.13 -8.78
C LYS A 374 21.55 -9.69 -8.79
N VAL A 375 22.39 -8.74 -8.43
CA VAL A 375 22.10 -7.32 -8.58
C VAL A 375 22.63 -6.84 -9.93
N GLU A 376 21.75 -6.47 -10.84
CA GLU A 376 22.09 -6.00 -12.20
C GLU A 376 22.01 -4.49 -12.34
N VAL A 377 21.15 -3.83 -11.57
CA VAL A 377 20.87 -2.41 -11.62
C VAL A 377 20.69 -1.85 -10.21
N SER A 378 20.95 -0.55 -10.04
CA SER A 378 20.65 0.11 -8.76
C SER A 378 19.16 0.03 -8.46
N THR A 379 18.80 -0.46 -7.26
CA THR A 379 17.43 -0.77 -6.85
C THR A 379 17.05 0.03 -5.61
N LEU A 380 15.85 0.62 -5.62
CA LEU A 380 15.26 1.31 -4.47
C LEU A 380 13.91 0.68 -4.15
N GLU A 381 13.91 -0.23 -3.18
CA GLU A 381 12.70 -0.86 -2.62
C GLU A 381 11.97 0.13 -1.70
N VAL A 382 10.64 0.19 -1.81
CA VAL A 382 9.83 1.12 -0.99
C VAL A 382 8.58 0.44 -0.49
N GLY A 383 8.28 0.57 0.80
CA GLY A 383 7.07 0.02 1.40
C GLY A 383 6.57 0.81 2.60
N GLY A 384 5.42 0.41 3.10
CA GLY A 384 4.78 1.01 4.27
C GLY A 384 4.61 0.00 5.40
N TRP A 385 4.79 0.44 6.66
CA TRP A 385 4.56 -0.41 7.84
C TRP A 385 3.10 -0.88 7.97
N TRP A 386 2.16 -0.13 7.41
CA TRP A 386 0.74 -0.45 7.40
C TRP A 386 0.20 -0.54 5.97
N ASP A 387 1.02 -1.15 5.08
CA ASP A 387 0.58 -1.46 3.72
C ASP A 387 -0.42 -2.62 3.77
N GLN A 388 -1.65 -2.33 3.49
CA GLN A 388 -2.74 -3.28 3.57
C GLN A 388 -2.84 -4.21 2.33
N GLU A 389 -1.95 -4.03 1.34
CA GLU A 389 -1.92 -4.81 0.10
C GLU A 389 -0.63 -5.64 0.00
N ASP A 390 0.53 -4.97 -0.06
CA ASP A 390 1.82 -5.59 -0.40
C ASP A 390 2.92 -5.22 0.62
N MET A 391 2.75 -5.60 1.87
CA MET A 391 3.74 -5.33 2.93
C MET A 391 4.95 -6.27 2.86
N TRP A 392 4.73 -7.51 2.43
CA TRP A 392 5.75 -8.55 2.44
C TRP A 392 6.78 -8.37 1.31
N GLY A 393 6.32 -8.04 0.09
CA GLY A 393 7.14 -8.04 -1.13
C GLY A 393 8.37 -7.15 -1.05
N THR A 394 8.23 -5.91 -0.56
CA THR A 394 9.37 -4.97 -0.40
C THR A 394 10.51 -5.56 0.43
N GLN A 395 10.20 -6.18 1.55
CA GLN A 395 11.21 -6.77 2.44
C GLN A 395 11.77 -8.08 1.86
N ALA A 396 10.94 -8.87 1.16
CA ALA A 396 11.35 -10.12 0.54
C ALA A 396 12.31 -9.90 -0.64
N GLU A 397 12.05 -8.91 -1.49
CA GLU A 397 12.93 -8.55 -2.60
C GLU A 397 14.28 -8.01 -2.10
N TYR A 398 14.26 -7.12 -1.10
CA TYR A 398 15.49 -6.66 -0.46
C TYR A 398 16.29 -7.83 0.14
N ALA A 399 15.65 -8.74 0.90
CA ALA A 399 16.32 -9.88 1.49
C ALA A 399 16.88 -10.87 0.47
N ALA A 400 16.23 -10.99 -0.71
CA ALA A 400 16.74 -11.81 -1.81
C ALA A 400 17.94 -11.18 -2.52
N LEU A 401 17.96 -9.85 -2.67
CA LEU A 401 19.04 -9.14 -3.38
C LEU A 401 20.24 -8.80 -2.49
N GLU A 402 20.05 -8.47 -1.21
CA GLU A 402 21.12 -8.02 -0.30
C GLU A 402 22.33 -8.97 -0.26
N PRO A 403 22.18 -10.31 -0.21
CA PRO A 403 23.33 -11.22 -0.23
C PRO A 403 24.19 -11.14 -1.50
N HIS A 404 23.66 -10.57 -2.57
CA HIS A 404 24.33 -10.43 -3.87
C HIS A 404 24.82 -9.01 -4.14
N ASP A 405 24.62 -8.08 -3.18
CA ASP A 405 24.91 -6.66 -3.34
C ASP A 405 26.27 -6.25 -2.78
N ALA A 406 27.34 -6.70 -3.42
CA ALA A 406 28.70 -6.32 -3.03
C ALA A 406 29.04 -4.82 -3.27
N LYS A 407 28.16 -4.06 -3.93
CA LYS A 407 28.42 -2.67 -4.31
C LYS A 407 27.55 -1.67 -3.55
N HIS A 408 26.64 -2.13 -2.69
CA HIS A 408 25.65 -1.29 -2.02
C HIS A 408 24.79 -0.48 -3.01
N GLU A 409 24.25 -1.17 -3.99
CA GLU A 409 23.35 -0.62 -5.02
C GLU A 409 21.86 -0.97 -4.75
N VAL A 410 21.58 -1.78 -3.72
CA VAL A 410 20.23 -2.13 -3.28
C VAL A 410 19.90 -1.34 -2.02
N HIS A 411 18.85 -0.57 -2.10
CA HIS A 411 18.39 0.29 -1.01
C HIS A 411 16.93 -0.03 -0.67
N MET A 412 16.56 0.11 0.62
CA MET A 412 15.17 -0.06 1.05
C MET A 412 14.70 1.09 1.92
N VAL A 413 13.46 1.51 1.72
CA VAL A 413 12.79 2.52 2.55
C VAL A 413 11.46 1.98 3.05
N LEU A 414 11.28 1.96 4.37
CA LEU A 414 10.02 1.60 5.02
C LEU A 414 9.51 2.77 5.85
N GLY A 415 8.38 3.34 5.44
CA GLY A 415 7.79 4.49 6.10
C GLY A 415 6.49 4.17 6.85
N PRO A 416 5.93 5.15 7.57
CA PRO A 416 4.71 4.96 8.34
C PRO A 416 3.47 5.09 7.44
N TRP A 417 3.41 4.31 6.39
CA TRP A 417 2.49 4.47 5.29
C TRP A 417 1.57 3.27 5.11
N ASN A 418 0.40 3.53 4.57
CA ASN A 418 -0.44 2.55 3.89
C ASN A 418 0.02 2.39 2.44
N HIS A 419 -0.65 1.54 1.67
CA HIS A 419 -0.36 1.27 0.26
C HIS A 419 -0.32 2.56 -0.57
N GLY A 420 0.87 2.90 -1.10
CA GLY A 420 1.12 4.14 -1.85
C GLY A 420 1.12 5.42 -1.00
N GLY A 421 1.17 5.30 0.34
CA GLY A 421 1.12 6.44 1.26
C GLY A 421 2.30 7.40 1.18
N TRP A 422 3.38 7.05 0.50
CA TRP A 422 4.53 7.93 0.20
C TRP A 422 4.32 8.88 -0.97
N VAL A 423 3.27 8.67 -1.76
CA VAL A 423 2.93 9.56 -2.89
C VAL A 423 2.38 10.90 -2.41
N PRO A 424 1.41 11.01 -1.49
CA PRO A 424 0.99 12.30 -0.93
C PRO A 424 2.01 12.87 0.07
N THR A 425 1.72 14.01 0.64
CA THR A 425 2.56 14.67 1.64
C THR A 425 2.68 13.83 2.91
N THR A 426 1.62 13.24 3.35
CA THR A 426 1.45 12.25 4.43
C THR A 426 2.10 12.62 5.75
N ARG A 427 1.31 13.32 6.56
CA ARG A 427 1.59 13.55 7.97
C ARG A 427 0.80 12.60 8.87
N HIS A 428 -0.39 12.18 8.41
CA HIS A 428 -1.32 11.38 9.18
C HIS A 428 -1.66 10.06 8.47
N LEU A 429 -1.96 9.04 9.27
CA LEU A 429 -2.62 7.84 8.81
C LEU A 429 -3.69 7.44 9.84
N GLY A 430 -4.97 7.50 9.46
CA GLY A 430 -6.05 7.33 10.42
C GLY A 430 -5.97 8.35 11.56
N ALA A 431 -5.90 7.87 12.80
CA ALA A 431 -5.76 8.71 14.00
C ALA A 431 -4.31 9.09 14.33
N LEU A 432 -3.32 8.53 13.63
CA LEU A 432 -1.91 8.74 13.92
C LEU A 432 -1.40 10.03 13.28
N ASP A 433 -0.68 10.85 14.05
CA ASP A 433 0.09 12.01 13.57
C ASP A 433 1.59 11.72 13.72
N PHE A 434 2.31 11.68 12.61
CA PHE A 434 3.75 11.42 12.59
C PHE A 434 4.60 12.67 12.82
N GLY A 435 3.98 13.82 13.00
CA GLY A 435 4.67 15.09 13.29
C GLY A 435 5.37 15.74 12.10
N ALA A 436 5.43 15.06 10.94
CA ALA A 436 6.14 15.53 9.75
C ALA A 436 5.51 14.97 8.46
N ALA A 437 5.73 15.67 7.36
CA ALA A 437 5.33 15.30 5.99
C ALA A 437 6.21 14.15 5.45
N THR A 438 6.03 12.94 5.95
CA THR A 438 6.94 11.80 5.72
C THR A 438 7.04 11.40 4.25
N GLY A 439 5.93 11.42 3.49
CA GLY A 439 5.93 11.12 2.07
C GLY A 439 6.68 12.16 1.25
N GLU A 440 6.53 13.46 1.59
CA GLU A 440 7.29 14.53 0.94
C GLU A 440 8.79 14.43 1.26
N GLN A 441 9.14 14.17 2.52
CA GLN A 441 10.53 13.95 2.92
C GLN A 441 11.17 12.84 2.10
N TYR A 442 10.51 11.67 1.98
CA TYR A 442 11.00 10.56 1.17
C TYR A 442 11.23 11.00 -0.29
N ARG A 443 10.25 11.59 -0.96
CA ARG A 443 10.37 11.95 -2.38
C ARG A 443 11.48 12.97 -2.63
N LYS A 444 11.61 13.99 -1.76
CA LYS A 444 12.62 15.06 -1.91
C LYS A 444 14.04 14.62 -1.55
N THR A 445 14.18 13.73 -0.57
CA THR A 445 15.51 13.41 -0.03
C THR A 445 16.05 12.05 -0.46
N ILE A 446 15.19 11.16 -0.98
CA ILE A 446 15.56 9.80 -1.37
C ILE A 446 15.18 9.51 -2.83
N GLU A 447 13.90 9.51 -3.20
CA GLU A 447 13.45 9.07 -4.53
C GLU A 447 14.02 9.92 -5.67
N ALA A 448 13.83 11.23 -5.64
CA ALA A 448 14.31 12.11 -6.68
C ALA A 448 15.85 12.12 -6.76
N PRO A 449 16.61 12.23 -5.65
CA PRO A 449 18.07 12.09 -5.67
C PRO A 449 18.58 10.74 -6.18
N PHE A 450 17.87 9.63 -5.89
CA PHE A 450 18.22 8.30 -6.39
C PHE A 450 18.21 8.26 -7.93
N PHE A 451 17.09 8.69 -8.54
CA PHE A 451 17.00 8.72 -9.99
C PHE A 451 17.95 9.75 -10.64
N GLU A 452 18.17 10.90 -10.03
CA GLU A 452 19.12 11.90 -10.53
C GLU A 452 20.56 11.35 -10.54
N LYS A 453 21.00 10.70 -9.46
CA LYS A 453 22.32 10.07 -9.38
C LYS A 453 22.51 9.04 -10.50
N ASN A 454 21.60 8.10 -10.63
CA ASN A 454 21.76 6.95 -11.50
C ASN A 454 21.52 7.29 -12.99
N LEU A 455 20.56 8.16 -13.28
CA LEU A 455 20.16 8.47 -14.65
C LEU A 455 20.89 9.70 -15.21
N LYS A 456 21.19 10.70 -14.38
CA LYS A 456 21.79 11.96 -14.81
C LYS A 456 23.23 12.13 -14.35
N GLY A 457 23.68 11.33 -13.39
CA GLY A 457 25.04 11.37 -12.85
C GLY A 457 25.30 12.54 -11.89
N HIS A 458 24.24 13.15 -11.37
CA HIS A 458 24.30 14.17 -10.33
C HIS A 458 23.18 13.91 -9.31
N GLY A 459 23.13 14.70 -8.25
CA GLY A 459 22.16 14.52 -7.14
C GLY A 459 22.87 14.16 -5.85
N GLY A 460 22.28 14.54 -4.74
CA GLY A 460 22.81 14.34 -3.40
C GLY A 460 22.35 13.03 -2.74
N PHE A 461 22.19 11.96 -3.49
CA PHE A 461 21.76 10.68 -2.93
C PHE A 461 22.87 10.08 -2.06
N ASP A 462 22.61 9.97 -0.76
CA ASP A 462 23.54 9.47 0.25
C ASP A 462 22.85 8.47 1.22
N LEU A 463 21.76 7.83 0.79
CA LEU A 463 21.19 6.75 1.56
C LEU A 463 22.22 5.62 1.64
N LYS A 464 22.48 5.13 2.86
CA LYS A 464 23.08 3.83 3.08
C LYS A 464 22.09 2.76 2.58
N ASP A 465 22.19 1.53 3.03
CA ASP A 465 21.37 0.46 2.46
C ASP A 465 19.89 0.61 2.86
N VAL A 466 19.58 1.00 4.10
CA VAL A 466 18.20 1.02 4.59
C VAL A 466 17.84 2.30 5.34
N ALA A 467 16.65 2.84 5.09
CA ALA A 467 16.01 3.84 5.93
C ALA A 467 14.64 3.35 6.39
N THR A 468 14.37 3.46 7.69
CA THR A 468 13.05 3.15 8.25
C THR A 468 12.52 4.33 9.05
N PHE A 469 11.21 4.47 9.11
CA PHE A 469 10.58 5.41 10.04
C PHE A 469 10.22 4.65 11.31
N ARG A 470 10.94 4.93 12.40
CA ARG A 470 10.63 4.35 13.72
C ARG A 470 9.41 5.03 14.29
N THR A 471 8.31 4.28 14.35
CA THR A 471 7.04 4.73 14.92
C THR A 471 7.11 4.74 16.46
N GLY A 472 6.16 5.41 17.11
CA GLY A 472 6.22 5.69 18.54
C GLY A 472 7.02 6.94 18.84
N VAL A 473 8.32 6.96 18.54
CA VAL A 473 9.19 8.16 18.63
C VAL A 473 9.15 9.03 17.37
N ASN A 474 8.58 8.53 16.27
CA ASN A 474 8.33 9.24 15.02
C ASN A 474 9.58 9.89 14.41
N GLN A 475 10.60 9.08 14.13
CA GLN A 475 11.85 9.56 13.52
C GLN A 475 12.40 8.60 12.49
N TRP A 476 13.13 9.14 11.49
CA TRP A 476 13.86 8.33 10.51
C TRP A 476 15.14 7.76 11.11
N GLU A 477 15.32 6.45 10.92
CA GLU A 477 16.52 5.70 11.25
C GLU A 477 17.23 5.23 9.97
N ARG A 478 18.53 4.94 10.07
CA ARG A 478 19.34 4.45 8.96
C ARG A 478 20.19 3.26 9.39
N TYR A 479 20.17 2.20 8.59
CA TYR A 479 20.87 0.95 8.85
C TYR A 479 21.72 0.53 7.66
N ASP A 480 22.78 -0.23 7.93
CA ASP A 480 23.65 -0.82 6.91
C ASP A 480 23.06 -2.14 6.34
N ALA A 481 22.02 -2.68 6.94
CA ALA A 481 21.28 -3.87 6.49
C ALA A 481 19.92 -3.96 7.20
N TRP A 482 19.01 -4.75 6.68
CA TRP A 482 17.73 -5.06 7.31
C TRP A 482 17.49 -6.59 7.37
N PRO A 483 17.14 -7.19 8.54
CA PRO A 483 17.19 -6.55 9.86
C PRO A 483 18.60 -6.06 10.23
N PRO A 484 18.74 -5.07 11.16
CA PRO A 484 20.05 -4.58 11.59
C PRO A 484 20.91 -5.71 12.17
N LYS A 485 22.20 -5.80 11.73
CA LYS A 485 23.10 -6.90 12.11
C LYS A 485 23.98 -6.57 13.33
N THR A 486 24.04 -5.31 13.75
CA THR A 486 24.92 -4.84 14.86
C THR A 486 24.18 -3.85 15.75
N GLY A 487 24.50 -3.84 17.04
CA GLY A 487 23.88 -2.93 18.03
C GLY A 487 22.51 -3.40 18.51
N PHE A 488 22.18 -4.67 18.28
CA PHE A 488 20.90 -5.27 18.66
C PHE A 488 21.12 -6.71 19.13
N HIS A 489 20.25 -7.15 20.03
CA HIS A 489 20.19 -8.55 20.46
C HIS A 489 18.75 -9.06 20.39
N THR A 490 18.59 -10.37 20.29
CA THR A 490 17.28 -11.02 20.24
C THR A 490 16.63 -11.03 21.61
N ALA A 491 15.39 -10.55 21.69
CA ALA A 491 14.53 -10.66 22.86
C ALA A 491 13.35 -11.59 22.59
N LYS A 492 12.84 -12.23 23.64
CA LYS A 492 11.65 -13.08 23.61
C LYS A 492 10.60 -12.57 24.55
N LEU A 493 9.40 -12.34 24.03
CA LEU A 493 8.24 -11.88 24.76
C LEU A 493 7.28 -13.06 24.94
N TYR A 494 7.27 -13.67 26.12
CA TYR A 494 6.56 -14.91 26.41
C TYR A 494 5.11 -14.68 26.81
N LEU A 495 4.21 -15.48 26.26
CA LEU A 495 2.84 -15.63 26.71
C LEU A 495 2.83 -16.49 27.97
N THR A 496 2.23 -16.02 29.03
CA THR A 496 2.20 -16.71 30.32
C THR A 496 0.77 -16.96 30.80
N SER A 497 0.60 -17.77 31.85
CA SER A 497 -0.70 -17.98 32.48
C SER A 497 -1.35 -16.69 32.94
N GLU A 498 -2.68 -16.74 33.15
CA GLU A 498 -3.46 -15.58 33.56
C GLU A 498 -3.41 -14.40 32.58
N HIS A 499 -3.25 -14.71 31.28
CA HIS A 499 -3.17 -13.72 30.22
C HIS A 499 -1.99 -12.75 30.38
N GLY A 500 -0.91 -13.17 31.05
CA GLY A 500 0.30 -12.37 31.23
C GLY A 500 1.19 -12.38 30.00
N LEU A 501 2.02 -11.33 29.88
CA LEU A 501 3.05 -11.16 28.85
C LEU A 501 4.32 -10.60 29.48
N GLY A 502 5.49 -11.17 29.14
CA GLY A 502 6.75 -10.68 29.71
C GLY A 502 8.01 -11.30 29.12
N PHE A 503 9.16 -10.68 29.39
CA PHE A 503 10.47 -11.06 28.85
C PHE A 503 11.14 -12.21 29.60
N THR A 504 10.49 -12.77 30.64
CA THR A 504 11.03 -13.88 31.41
C THR A 504 10.34 -15.18 30.97
N ALA A 505 11.12 -16.21 30.67
CA ALA A 505 10.59 -17.50 30.30
C ALA A 505 9.63 -18.08 31.37
N PRO A 506 8.53 -18.72 30.97
CA PRO A 506 7.56 -19.26 31.91
C PRO A 506 8.16 -20.31 32.81
N THR A 507 7.76 -20.27 34.08
CA THR A 507 8.10 -21.25 35.12
C THR A 507 6.81 -21.84 35.68
N GLY A 508 6.89 -22.99 36.41
CA GLY A 508 5.70 -23.60 37.03
C GLY A 508 5.24 -24.88 36.34
N ASP A 509 3.93 -25.01 36.09
CA ASP A 509 3.38 -26.27 35.53
C ASP A 509 3.91 -26.52 34.11
N TYR A 510 4.36 -27.76 33.90
CA TYR A 510 5.05 -28.17 32.70
C TYR A 510 4.20 -28.12 31.41
N ASN A 511 2.87 -28.21 31.54
CA ASN A 511 1.92 -28.20 30.42
C ASN A 511 0.83 -27.09 30.56
N GLN A 512 1.14 -25.97 31.18
CA GLN A 512 0.17 -24.95 31.45
C GLN A 512 -0.38 -24.28 30.17
N ILE A 513 -1.71 -24.16 30.09
CA ILE A 513 -2.41 -23.38 29.09
C ILE A 513 -2.36 -21.91 29.52
N ALA A 514 -1.92 -21.04 28.64
CA ALA A 514 -1.87 -19.59 28.82
C ALA A 514 -3.24 -18.94 28.50
N GLY A 515 -3.91 -19.41 27.46
CA GLY A 515 -5.23 -18.95 27.06
C GLY A 515 -5.99 -20.01 26.27
N ALA A 516 -7.32 -19.97 26.34
CA ALA A 516 -8.19 -20.83 25.54
C ALA A 516 -9.50 -20.12 25.21
N TYR A 517 -10.02 -20.38 24.01
CA TYR A 517 -11.28 -19.82 23.54
C TYR A 517 -12.01 -20.78 22.60
N VAL A 518 -13.29 -20.51 22.34
CA VAL A 518 -14.06 -21.24 21.33
C VAL A 518 -14.10 -20.41 20.07
N SER A 519 -13.51 -20.91 19.00
CA SER A 519 -13.62 -20.34 17.66
C SER A 519 -14.83 -20.94 16.95
N ASP A 520 -15.77 -20.08 16.53
CA ASP A 520 -16.99 -20.50 15.83
C ASP A 520 -17.01 -19.90 14.41
N PRO A 521 -16.87 -20.73 13.37
CA PRO A 521 -16.94 -20.24 11.98
C PRO A 521 -18.31 -19.63 11.60
N ALA A 522 -19.36 -19.83 12.38
CA ALA A 522 -20.64 -19.16 12.17
C ALA A 522 -20.69 -17.72 12.71
N ASN A 523 -19.74 -17.36 13.59
CA ASN A 523 -19.60 -16.02 14.16
C ASN A 523 -18.14 -15.57 14.16
N PRO A 524 -17.48 -15.48 12.98
CA PRO A 524 -16.06 -15.19 12.90
C PRO A 524 -15.73 -13.79 13.43
N VAL A 525 -14.47 -13.59 13.85
CA VAL A 525 -13.97 -12.29 14.28
C VAL A 525 -13.84 -11.37 13.06
N PRO A 526 -14.49 -10.21 13.03
CA PRO A 526 -14.37 -9.28 11.91
C PRO A 526 -12.98 -8.62 11.91
N TYR A 527 -12.41 -8.36 10.72
CA TYR A 527 -11.09 -7.72 10.63
C TYR A 527 -11.15 -6.20 10.87
N ARG A 528 -12.31 -5.59 10.73
CA ARG A 528 -12.58 -4.17 11.03
C ARG A 528 -14.04 -3.97 11.43
N ASN A 529 -14.36 -2.76 11.89
CA ASN A 529 -15.73 -2.38 12.22
C ASN A 529 -16.70 -2.60 11.05
N ARG A 530 -17.86 -3.18 11.32
CA ARG A 530 -18.95 -3.38 10.35
C ARG A 530 -19.82 -2.12 10.23
N PRO A 531 -20.46 -1.87 9.07
CA PRO A 531 -20.46 -2.68 7.85
C PRO A 531 -19.12 -2.61 7.09
N ILE A 532 -18.75 -3.71 6.42
CA ILE A 532 -17.51 -3.81 5.64
C ILE A 532 -17.83 -3.61 4.16
N GLN A 533 -17.47 -2.46 3.63
CA GLN A 533 -17.62 -2.16 2.20
C GLN A 533 -16.52 -2.87 1.39
N SER A 534 -16.77 -3.06 0.08
CA SER A 534 -15.75 -3.53 -0.86
C SER A 534 -14.49 -2.68 -0.79
N THR A 535 -13.37 -3.31 -1.08
CA THR A 535 -12.02 -2.77 -0.98
C THR A 535 -11.89 -1.35 -1.54
N TYR A 536 -12.33 -1.15 -2.77
CA TYR A 536 -12.19 0.15 -3.46
C TYR A 536 -13.49 0.97 -3.54
N ALA A 537 -14.53 0.59 -2.79
CA ALA A 537 -15.79 1.33 -2.79
C ALA A 537 -15.63 2.71 -2.11
N PRO A 538 -16.40 3.73 -2.55
CA PRO A 538 -16.41 5.02 -1.87
C PRO A 538 -16.77 4.89 -0.40
N GLY A 539 -15.97 5.50 0.47
CA GLY A 539 -16.14 5.43 1.94
C GLY A 539 -15.62 4.14 2.58
N SER A 540 -14.99 3.26 1.79
CA SER A 540 -14.27 2.10 2.35
C SER A 540 -13.11 2.58 3.23
N LYS A 541 -12.93 1.91 4.37
CA LYS A 541 -11.81 2.15 5.27
C LYS A 541 -10.61 1.23 4.98
N TRP A 542 -10.55 0.66 3.79
CA TRP A 542 -9.48 -0.24 3.37
C TRP A 542 -8.08 0.32 3.61
N ARG A 543 -7.92 1.63 3.42
CA ARG A 543 -6.62 2.30 3.55
C ARG A 543 -6.16 2.55 4.98
N THR A 544 -7.02 2.40 5.96
CA THR A 544 -6.73 2.79 7.35
C THR A 544 -7.01 1.67 8.35
N TRP A 545 -7.54 0.53 7.92
CA TRP A 545 -7.99 -0.52 8.85
C TRP A 545 -6.84 -1.09 9.71
N LEU A 546 -5.61 -1.15 9.19
CA LEU A 546 -4.43 -1.63 9.94
C LEU A 546 -4.06 -0.71 11.11
N VAL A 547 -4.45 0.56 11.04
CA VAL A 547 -4.22 1.51 12.13
C VAL A 547 -5.48 1.82 12.93
N GLU A 548 -6.61 1.13 12.69
CA GLU A 548 -7.82 1.30 13.49
C GLU A 548 -7.67 0.68 14.88
N ASP A 549 -8.31 1.31 15.87
CA ASP A 549 -8.32 0.90 17.27
C ASP A 549 -8.89 -0.51 17.45
N GLN A 550 -8.12 -1.45 17.95
CA GLN A 550 -8.49 -2.86 18.10
C GLN A 550 -9.46 -3.13 19.27
N ARG A 551 -9.81 -2.15 20.09
CA ARG A 551 -10.80 -2.31 21.15
C ARG A 551 -12.18 -2.80 20.66
N PHE A 552 -12.47 -2.65 19.36
CA PHE A 552 -13.73 -3.16 18.78
C PHE A 552 -13.85 -4.69 18.82
N VAL A 553 -12.74 -5.42 18.97
CA VAL A 553 -12.69 -6.88 19.05
C VAL A 553 -12.06 -7.40 20.34
N SER A 554 -11.14 -6.67 20.98
CA SER A 554 -10.35 -7.18 22.10
C SER A 554 -11.18 -7.61 23.35
N GLY A 555 -12.44 -7.20 23.44
CA GLY A 555 -13.38 -7.66 24.50
C GLY A 555 -14.17 -8.92 24.15
N ARG A 556 -13.93 -9.56 23.00
CA ARG A 556 -14.64 -10.79 22.59
C ARG A 556 -14.12 -12.00 23.38
N ALA A 557 -14.98 -13.00 23.53
CA ALA A 557 -14.65 -14.25 24.23
C ALA A 557 -14.05 -15.33 23.30
N ASP A 558 -13.98 -15.06 22.00
CA ASP A 558 -13.48 -15.97 20.96
C ASP A 558 -12.06 -15.62 20.46
N LEU A 559 -11.29 -14.98 21.34
CA LEU A 559 -9.87 -14.68 21.19
C LEU A 559 -9.18 -14.65 22.56
N ALA A 560 -7.84 -14.62 22.58
CA ALA A 560 -7.04 -14.50 23.78
C ALA A 560 -6.11 -13.30 23.70
N ASN A 561 -6.17 -12.43 24.71
CA ASN A 561 -5.28 -11.28 24.87
C ASN A 561 -4.29 -11.55 25.99
N PHE A 562 -3.05 -11.12 25.77
CA PHE A 562 -1.94 -11.19 26.72
C PHE A 562 -1.32 -9.78 26.83
N GLU A 563 -1.18 -9.28 28.05
CA GLU A 563 -0.66 -7.92 28.26
C GLU A 563 0.52 -7.88 29.23
N THR A 564 1.45 -6.98 28.99
CA THR A 564 2.49 -6.62 29.97
C THR A 564 1.86 -5.73 31.07
N PRO A 565 2.50 -5.64 32.24
CA PRO A 565 2.31 -4.47 33.10
C PRO A 565 2.62 -3.18 32.32
N VAL A 566 2.16 -2.04 32.86
CA VAL A 566 2.53 -0.72 32.33
C VAL A 566 4.06 -0.61 32.26
N LEU A 567 4.59 -0.24 31.10
CA LEU A 567 6.03 -0.11 30.87
C LEU A 567 6.62 1.02 31.71
N ASP A 568 7.71 0.73 32.39
CA ASP A 568 8.47 1.71 33.22
C ASP A 568 9.62 2.38 32.43
N HIS A 569 9.91 1.89 31.23
CA HIS A 569 10.86 2.42 30.26
C HIS A 569 10.38 2.13 28.84
N ASP A 570 11.01 2.78 27.86
CA ASP A 570 10.72 2.54 26.43
C ASP A 570 11.25 1.17 26.01
N VAL A 571 10.50 0.46 25.15
CA VAL A 571 10.89 -0.80 24.54
C VAL A 571 10.85 -0.65 23.03
N THR A 572 12.00 -0.76 22.37
CA THR A 572 12.10 -0.66 20.91
C THR A 572 12.20 -2.03 20.29
N VAL A 573 11.34 -2.29 19.30
CA VAL A 573 11.35 -3.50 18.45
C VAL A 573 11.84 -3.09 17.07
N THR A 574 12.86 -3.80 16.55
CA THR A 574 13.43 -3.51 15.22
C THR A 574 13.70 -4.81 14.48
N GLY A 575 13.39 -4.87 13.18
CA GLY A 575 13.54 -6.08 12.36
C GLY A 575 12.32 -6.99 12.39
N ASP A 576 12.50 -8.24 12.01
CA ASP A 576 11.41 -9.21 11.92
C ASP A 576 10.82 -9.52 13.29
N VAL A 577 9.49 -9.61 13.33
CA VAL A 577 8.73 -10.07 14.50
C VAL A 577 8.28 -11.51 14.22
N MET A 578 8.88 -12.47 14.88
CA MET A 578 8.59 -13.90 14.70
C MET A 578 7.61 -14.39 15.77
N ALA A 579 6.48 -14.96 15.37
CA ALA A 579 5.62 -15.72 16.26
C ALA A 579 6.13 -17.17 16.37
N ASP A 580 6.27 -17.67 17.61
CA ASP A 580 6.54 -19.06 17.93
C ASP A 580 5.44 -19.53 18.89
N LEU A 581 4.38 -20.11 18.31
CA LEU A 581 3.12 -20.41 19.00
C LEU A 581 2.97 -21.92 19.20
N PHE A 582 2.93 -22.36 20.45
CA PHE A 582 2.53 -23.73 20.82
C PHE A 582 1.02 -23.76 21.08
N ALA A 583 0.28 -24.39 20.16
CA ALA A 583 -1.17 -24.37 20.22
C ALA A 583 -1.81 -25.73 19.89
N ALA A 584 -3.03 -25.94 20.33
CA ALA A 584 -3.82 -27.12 20.03
C ALA A 584 -5.26 -26.74 19.71
N THR A 585 -5.87 -27.44 18.76
CA THR A 585 -7.29 -27.37 18.43
C THR A 585 -8.02 -28.68 18.73
N THR A 586 -9.28 -28.64 19.15
CA THR A 586 -10.14 -29.84 19.20
C THR A 586 -10.59 -30.28 17.81
N GLY A 587 -10.37 -29.43 16.79
CA GLY A 587 -10.62 -29.70 15.39
C GLY A 587 -9.55 -30.52 14.69
N THR A 588 -9.62 -30.55 13.37
CA THR A 588 -8.61 -31.16 12.51
C THR A 588 -7.98 -30.17 11.53
N ASP A 589 -8.31 -28.90 11.66
CA ASP A 589 -7.73 -27.73 11.02
C ASP A 589 -7.96 -26.49 11.89
N ALA A 590 -7.11 -25.48 11.76
CA ALA A 590 -7.24 -24.22 12.49
C ALA A 590 -6.46 -23.12 11.77
N ASP A 591 -6.83 -21.87 11.98
CA ASP A 591 -6.03 -20.70 11.64
C ASP A 591 -5.55 -20.02 12.92
N TRP A 592 -4.35 -19.44 12.86
CA TRP A 592 -3.76 -18.67 13.94
C TRP A 592 -3.42 -17.28 13.43
N VAL A 593 -4.11 -16.27 13.94
CA VAL A 593 -3.80 -14.86 13.73
C VAL A 593 -3.16 -14.33 14.99
N VAL A 594 -1.98 -13.75 14.87
CA VAL A 594 -1.27 -13.12 15.97
C VAL A 594 -1.06 -11.65 15.65
N LYS A 595 -1.37 -10.77 16.62
CA LYS A 595 -1.18 -9.33 16.52
C LYS A 595 -0.32 -8.85 17.67
N LEU A 596 0.72 -8.07 17.37
CA LEU A 596 1.49 -7.29 18.33
C LEU A 596 0.90 -5.88 18.37
N ILE A 597 0.47 -5.42 19.54
CA ILE A 597 -0.33 -4.20 19.69
C ILE A 597 0.33 -3.28 20.73
N ASP A 598 0.41 -2.00 20.40
CA ASP A 598 0.75 -0.93 21.33
C ASP A 598 -0.52 -0.38 21.99
N VAL A 599 -0.63 -0.56 23.30
CA VAL A 599 -1.77 -0.08 24.10
C VAL A 599 -1.39 1.24 24.77
N TYR A 600 -2.00 2.30 24.29
CA TYR A 600 -1.78 3.65 24.78
C TYR A 600 -2.35 3.85 26.20
N PRO A 601 -1.79 4.76 27.00
CA PRO A 601 -2.33 5.10 28.33
C PRO A 601 -3.78 5.61 28.24
N ASP A 602 -4.60 5.30 29.27
CA ASP A 602 -5.99 5.75 29.34
C ASP A 602 -6.13 7.28 29.44
N ASP A 603 -5.09 7.97 29.93
CA ASP A 603 -5.02 9.43 30.06
C ASP A 603 -4.31 10.11 28.89
N ALA A 604 -3.96 9.38 27.82
CA ALA A 604 -3.41 9.98 26.60
C ALA A 604 -4.43 10.98 25.99
N PRO A 605 -3.96 12.02 25.29
CA PRO A 605 -4.86 12.94 24.58
C PRO A 605 -5.77 12.22 23.58
N ALA A 606 -7.04 12.64 23.50
CA ALA A 606 -7.94 12.12 22.47
C ALA A 606 -7.37 12.37 21.06
N PRO A 607 -7.54 11.41 20.11
CA PRO A 607 -8.30 10.17 20.18
C PRO A 607 -7.52 8.96 20.75
N MET A 608 -6.28 9.15 21.20
CA MET A 608 -5.37 8.07 21.56
C MET A 608 -5.58 7.48 22.96
N ALA A 609 -6.46 7.99 23.79
CA ALA A 609 -6.73 7.47 25.14
C ALA A 609 -7.16 5.99 25.09
N GLY A 610 -6.33 5.09 25.63
CA GLY A 610 -6.53 3.63 25.63
C GLY A 610 -6.53 2.99 24.24
N TYR A 611 -5.99 3.66 23.22
CA TYR A 611 -5.96 3.17 21.84
C TYR A 611 -5.11 1.91 21.73
N GLN A 612 -5.56 0.96 20.93
CA GLN A 612 -4.87 -0.30 20.68
C GLN A 612 -4.41 -0.33 19.21
N LEU A 613 -3.15 0.01 18.98
CA LEU A 613 -2.55 0.12 17.64
C LEU A 613 -1.82 -1.16 17.27
N MET A 614 -2.20 -1.81 16.16
CA MET A 614 -1.44 -2.93 15.61
C MET A 614 -0.08 -2.45 15.08
N ILE A 615 0.97 -3.14 15.47
CA ILE A 615 2.36 -2.86 15.07
C ILE A 615 2.89 -3.90 14.09
N ALA A 616 2.57 -5.17 14.34
CA ALA A 616 2.87 -6.30 13.47
C ALA A 616 1.75 -7.34 13.62
N ASP A 617 1.40 -7.99 12.54
CA ASP A 617 0.31 -8.93 12.52
C ASP A 617 0.41 -9.88 11.34
N GLU A 618 -0.03 -11.13 11.52
CA GLU A 618 -0.12 -12.08 10.42
C GLU A 618 -0.92 -13.34 10.80
N ILE A 619 -1.42 -14.02 9.78
CA ILE A 619 -2.14 -15.29 9.88
C ILE A 619 -1.25 -16.46 9.46
N PHE A 620 -1.46 -17.63 10.10
CA PHE A 620 -0.93 -18.91 9.66
C PHE A 620 -2.03 -19.96 9.60
N ARG A 621 -2.21 -20.61 8.45
CA ARG A 621 -3.19 -21.69 8.27
C ARG A 621 -2.59 -23.04 8.66
N GLY A 622 -3.07 -23.60 9.74
CA GLY A 622 -2.44 -24.74 10.43
C GLY A 622 -2.28 -26.01 9.62
N ARG A 623 -3.15 -26.30 8.63
CA ARG A 623 -2.99 -27.43 7.72
C ARG A 623 -1.64 -27.45 6.96
N TYR A 624 -0.97 -26.31 6.90
CA TYR A 624 0.32 -26.14 6.20
C TYR A 624 1.54 -26.21 7.12
N VAL A 625 1.36 -26.47 8.39
CA VAL A 625 2.48 -26.50 9.36
C VAL A 625 3.62 -27.43 8.97
N LYS A 626 3.37 -28.48 8.18
CA LYS A 626 4.40 -29.42 7.72
C LYS A 626 4.90 -29.14 6.30
N SER A 627 4.06 -28.57 5.46
CA SER A 627 4.38 -28.29 4.07
C SER A 627 3.32 -27.36 3.47
N PHE A 628 3.74 -26.29 2.86
CA PHE A 628 2.84 -25.40 2.10
C PHE A 628 2.32 -26.06 0.82
N GLU A 629 3.03 -27.03 0.27
CA GLU A 629 2.64 -27.74 -0.96
C GLU A 629 1.58 -28.81 -0.70
N THR A 630 1.61 -29.44 0.47
CA THR A 630 0.76 -30.60 0.77
C THR A 630 0.07 -30.40 2.13
N PRO A 631 -1.14 -29.83 2.13
CA PRO A 631 -1.89 -29.63 3.37
C PRO A 631 -2.24 -30.96 4.03
N GLN A 632 -2.15 -31.01 5.35
CA GLN A 632 -2.45 -32.19 6.14
C GLN A 632 -3.38 -31.86 7.32
N PRO A 633 -4.20 -32.82 7.77
CA PRO A 633 -5.01 -32.60 8.96
C PRO A 633 -4.13 -32.44 10.21
N ILE A 634 -4.52 -31.53 11.08
CA ILE A 634 -4.01 -31.41 12.44
C ILE A 634 -4.60 -32.55 13.26
N LYS A 635 -3.81 -33.13 14.14
CA LYS A 635 -4.33 -34.14 15.07
C LYS A 635 -5.01 -33.44 16.25
N SER A 636 -6.30 -33.71 16.41
CA SER A 636 -7.13 -33.14 17.48
C SER A 636 -6.45 -33.21 18.85
N SER A 637 -6.43 -32.08 19.56
CA SER A 637 -5.88 -31.91 20.89
C SER A 637 -4.37 -32.19 21.05
N GLU A 638 -3.62 -32.36 19.95
CA GLU A 638 -2.18 -32.41 19.98
C GLU A 638 -1.58 -31.00 19.95
N VAL A 639 -0.61 -30.73 20.83
CA VAL A 639 0.13 -29.47 20.83
C VAL A 639 1.09 -29.46 19.65
N VAL A 640 0.97 -28.45 18.80
CA VAL A 640 1.80 -28.23 17.62
C VAL A 640 2.51 -26.89 17.78
N GLU A 641 3.77 -26.84 17.38
CA GLU A 641 4.54 -25.59 17.24
C GLU A 641 4.29 -24.98 15.87
N TYR A 642 3.85 -23.72 15.85
CA TYR A 642 3.67 -22.90 14.65
C TYR A 642 4.65 -21.74 14.69
N LYS A 643 5.43 -21.59 13.64
CA LYS A 643 6.43 -20.53 13.56
C LYS A 643 6.34 -19.79 12.25
N TRP A 644 6.10 -18.48 12.32
CA TRP A 644 5.99 -17.60 11.14
C TRP A 644 6.33 -16.16 11.47
N SER A 645 6.67 -15.36 10.45
CA SER A 645 6.90 -13.93 10.59
C SER A 645 5.57 -13.16 10.65
N LEU A 646 5.49 -12.18 11.53
CA LEU A 646 4.44 -11.16 11.58
C LEU A 646 4.86 -9.90 10.80
N HIS A 647 5.80 -10.03 9.86
CA HIS A 647 6.53 -8.98 9.17
C HIS A 647 7.52 -8.20 10.05
N GLY A 648 8.26 -7.29 9.41
CA GLY A 648 9.20 -6.43 10.11
C GLY A 648 8.51 -5.23 10.76
N ALA A 649 9.10 -4.74 11.83
CA ALA A 649 8.68 -3.50 12.48
C ALA A 649 9.90 -2.67 12.92
N ASP A 650 9.74 -1.36 12.96
CA ASP A 650 10.64 -0.46 13.69
C ASP A 650 9.77 0.48 14.53
N HIS A 651 9.54 0.07 15.78
CA HIS A 651 8.59 0.72 16.68
C HIS A 651 9.13 0.82 18.10
N THR A 652 8.83 1.93 18.76
CA THR A 652 9.13 2.13 20.18
C THR A 652 7.81 2.19 20.97
N PHE A 653 7.56 1.15 21.77
CA PHE A 653 6.56 1.19 22.83
C PHE A 653 7.04 2.15 23.92
N LEU A 654 6.35 3.24 24.12
CA LEU A 654 6.78 4.27 25.05
C LEU A 654 6.52 3.89 26.50
N LYS A 655 7.33 4.44 27.41
CA LYS A 655 7.05 4.37 28.85
C LYS A 655 5.61 4.82 29.14
N GLY A 656 4.90 4.06 29.97
CA GLY A 656 3.49 4.32 30.30
C GLY A 656 2.51 3.53 29.42
N HIS A 657 2.94 3.01 28.26
CA HIS A 657 2.18 2.11 27.42
C HIS A 657 2.19 0.67 27.96
N ARG A 658 1.45 -0.24 27.33
CA ARG A 658 1.59 -1.69 27.51
C ARG A 658 1.78 -2.34 26.14
N ILE A 659 2.46 -3.47 26.13
CA ILE A 659 2.52 -4.34 24.97
C ILE A 659 1.42 -5.37 25.12
N MET A 660 0.62 -5.59 24.07
CA MET A 660 -0.40 -6.62 24.02
C MET A 660 -0.14 -7.56 22.84
N VAL A 661 -0.35 -8.84 23.06
CA VAL A 661 -0.45 -9.87 22.00
C VAL A 661 -1.86 -10.42 21.99
N GLU A 662 -2.53 -10.29 20.84
CA GLU A 662 -3.83 -10.87 20.60
C GLU A 662 -3.72 -12.10 19.70
N VAL A 663 -4.35 -13.22 20.08
CA VAL A 663 -4.41 -14.46 19.31
C VAL A 663 -5.87 -14.82 19.03
N GLN A 664 -6.20 -15.02 17.76
CA GLN A 664 -7.53 -15.39 17.30
C GLN A 664 -7.45 -16.41 16.16
N SER A 665 -8.58 -17.05 15.79
CA SER A 665 -8.62 -18.10 14.77
C SER A 665 -9.49 -17.76 13.56
N SER A 666 -9.83 -16.51 13.39
CA SER A 666 -10.48 -15.96 12.19
C SER A 666 -10.22 -14.46 12.08
N TRP A 667 -10.14 -13.95 10.87
CA TRP A 667 -9.98 -12.52 10.59
C TRP A 667 -10.79 -12.17 9.33
N PHE A 668 -12.11 -12.22 9.54
CA PHE A 668 -13.08 -12.32 8.45
C PHE A 668 -13.69 -10.95 8.06
N PRO A 669 -13.99 -10.71 6.79
CA PRO A 669 -13.67 -11.51 5.61
C PRO A 669 -12.35 -11.10 4.94
N LEU A 670 -11.38 -10.51 5.67
CA LEU A 670 -10.04 -10.28 5.12
C LEU A 670 -9.50 -11.60 4.59
N TYR A 671 -9.56 -12.64 5.44
CA TYR A 671 -9.25 -14.01 5.07
C TYR A 671 -10.51 -14.88 5.08
N ASP A 672 -10.53 -15.91 4.23
CA ASP A 672 -11.58 -16.91 4.17
C ASP A 672 -11.68 -17.70 5.48
N ARG A 673 -12.88 -18.11 5.85
CA ARG A 673 -13.11 -18.87 7.09
C ARG A 673 -12.52 -20.26 7.01
N ASN A 674 -11.74 -20.65 8.02
CA ASN A 674 -11.36 -22.05 8.18
C ASN A 674 -12.60 -22.85 8.67
N PRO A 675 -12.97 -23.98 8.03
CA PRO A 675 -14.03 -24.85 8.53
C PRO A 675 -13.68 -25.54 9.86
N GLN A 676 -12.41 -25.48 10.29
CA GLN A 676 -11.85 -26.14 11.49
C GLN A 676 -12.01 -27.68 11.48
N THR A 677 -12.43 -28.18 10.34
CA THR A 677 -12.45 -29.59 9.95
C THR A 677 -11.68 -29.72 8.67
N PHE A 678 -10.67 -30.58 8.64
CA PHE A 678 -9.88 -30.75 7.43
C PHE A 678 -10.75 -31.27 6.28
N VAL A 679 -10.67 -30.55 5.17
CA VAL A 679 -11.22 -30.93 3.87
C VAL A 679 -10.12 -30.83 2.81
N PRO A 680 -10.11 -31.68 1.76
CA PRO A 680 -9.07 -31.67 0.75
C PRO A 680 -8.91 -30.32 0.04
N ASN A 681 -10.03 -29.65 -0.25
CA ASN A 681 -10.03 -28.33 -0.87
C ASN A 681 -10.92 -27.38 -0.05
N ILE A 682 -10.29 -26.39 0.58
CA ILE A 682 -10.96 -25.43 1.45
C ILE A 682 -11.86 -24.46 0.65
N MET A 683 -11.49 -24.14 -0.58
CA MET A 683 -12.25 -23.22 -1.45
C MET A 683 -13.66 -23.73 -1.80
N THR A 684 -13.90 -25.03 -1.59
CA THR A 684 -15.16 -25.71 -1.86
C THR A 684 -15.69 -26.46 -0.64
N ALA A 685 -15.25 -26.11 0.56
CA ALA A 685 -15.64 -26.77 1.80
C ALA A 685 -17.17 -26.77 1.99
N PRO A 686 -17.82 -27.93 2.20
CA PRO A 686 -19.27 -27.97 2.37
C PRO A 686 -19.69 -27.35 3.69
N ALA A 687 -20.90 -26.77 3.75
CA ALA A 687 -21.40 -26.05 4.93
C ALA A 687 -21.35 -26.87 6.23
N ASN A 688 -21.52 -28.18 6.16
CA ASN A 688 -21.46 -29.08 7.33
C ASN A 688 -20.02 -29.36 7.84
N ALA A 689 -18.99 -28.91 7.13
CA ALA A 689 -17.61 -28.99 7.59
C ALA A 689 -17.27 -27.89 8.61
N TYR A 690 -17.98 -26.77 8.57
CA TYR A 690 -17.76 -25.64 9.48
C TYR A 690 -18.28 -25.96 10.86
N LYS A 691 -17.37 -26.09 11.85
CA LYS A 691 -17.70 -26.49 13.21
C LYS A 691 -16.93 -25.66 14.21
N ALA A 692 -17.63 -25.23 15.27
CA ALA A 692 -16.96 -24.61 16.40
C ALA A 692 -15.98 -25.56 17.07
N GLN A 693 -14.78 -25.06 17.43
CA GLN A 693 -13.72 -25.81 18.09
C GLN A 693 -13.15 -25.01 19.25
N THR A 694 -12.55 -25.71 20.21
CA THR A 694 -11.78 -25.07 21.26
C THR A 694 -10.32 -24.97 20.84
N GLU A 695 -9.80 -23.77 20.92
CA GLU A 695 -8.42 -23.43 20.65
C GLU A 695 -7.68 -23.19 21.97
N SER A 696 -6.49 -23.76 22.13
CA SER A 696 -5.69 -23.67 23.36
C SER A 696 -4.28 -23.21 23.04
N ILE A 697 -3.83 -22.17 23.72
CA ILE A 697 -2.49 -21.58 23.59
C ILE A 697 -1.70 -21.97 24.85
N TYR A 698 -0.50 -22.46 24.69
CA TYR A 698 0.36 -22.90 25.79
C TYR A 698 1.40 -21.85 26.13
N GLY A 699 1.64 -21.66 27.43
CA GLY A 699 2.66 -20.75 27.96
C GLY A 699 3.36 -21.40 29.16
N SER A 700 4.11 -22.46 28.90
CA SER A 700 4.71 -23.32 29.91
C SER A 700 6.18 -23.59 29.62
N PRO A 701 6.96 -24.11 30.58
CA PRO A 701 8.38 -24.48 30.33
C PRO A 701 8.59 -25.48 29.20
N LYS A 702 7.58 -26.32 28.89
CA LYS A 702 7.63 -27.26 27.78
C LYS A 702 7.16 -26.66 26.45
N TYR A 703 6.23 -25.75 26.50
CA TYR A 703 5.56 -25.15 25.36
C TYR A 703 5.56 -23.63 25.51
N PRO A 704 6.73 -22.98 25.36
CA PRO A 704 6.92 -21.57 25.70
C PRO A 704 6.55 -20.66 24.52
N SER A 705 5.26 -20.49 24.23
CA SER A 705 4.82 -19.56 23.20
C SER A 705 5.37 -18.15 23.44
N HIS A 706 5.93 -17.54 22.41
CA HIS A 706 6.53 -16.22 22.50
C HIS A 706 6.55 -15.50 21.15
N LEU A 707 6.74 -14.18 21.19
CA LEU A 707 7.24 -13.44 20.05
C LEU A 707 8.75 -13.23 20.20
N GLU A 708 9.48 -13.35 19.09
CA GLU A 708 10.92 -13.12 19.03
C GLU A 708 11.20 -11.94 18.08
N PHE A 709 12.01 -10.98 18.52
CA PHE A 709 12.38 -9.77 17.76
C PHE A 709 13.69 -9.20 18.26
N SER A 710 14.27 -8.25 17.52
CA SER A 710 15.49 -7.56 17.94
C SER A 710 15.16 -6.32 18.76
N VAL A 711 15.95 -6.07 19.80
CA VAL A 711 15.94 -4.87 20.63
C VAL A 711 17.33 -4.25 20.67
N PRO A 712 17.49 -2.91 20.80
CA PRO A 712 18.81 -2.28 20.94
C PRO A 712 19.59 -2.82 22.15
N ASP A 713 20.95 -2.86 22.03
CA ASP A 713 21.87 -3.31 23.11
C ASP A 713 21.86 -2.38 24.32
#